data_00ad0fdac6745bec3559f55c1489e187
#
_entry.id   00ad0fdac6745bec3559f55c1489e187
#
_cell.length_a   1.000
_cell.length_b   1.000
_cell.length_c   1.000
_cell.angle_alpha   90.00
_cell.angle_beta   90.00
_cell.angle_gamma   90.00
#
_symmetry.space_group_name_H-M   'P 1'
#
loop_
_entity.id
_entity.type
_entity.pdbx_description
1 polymer ?
#
loop_
_entity_poly.entity_id
_entity_poly.type
_entity_poly.pdbx_seq_one_letter_code
_entity_poly.pdbx_strand_id
1 'polypeptide(L)'
;DIKHHGKFFVNSHKMRNNGKGDAHIGTLTSPAFKVERDYVSFLIDGGSHRGKTCLNLLADGRVVGTAQGPQNNTMVNKFWDVRKFRGKMLQIQAVDNHKGGWGNIGFDHVVFTNHRPKGGGAIATTSVKQKFAKTTMDMLKQVAQEKKLDANRLEFWIRAIQAASQDVQSPMHVLALASSGKTDSSLRKIAQRRQDFGSKEGAYNEAMKKLDMVIDYGVSKPHEFLQDGYTFGSGTVRAGQVLWSQDLKRPILGFASYGSARKNPAWHGLRIVDSALDHGGLGYARAGMTLRTPTFSIDHGKVWYLVKGEATAMVVVDSHRMVQGPLHGNVKARIGKEGQLNWYAHHLDKRGQSFVGHRVHVEFTPSKEHFEVVMVVQGDDSPSRDAVLRYLQEKEKSQLVTKLDGTSFSELAESFEKTLIQEGLSWLMANENLWGYDHSSLAVVQDFIAKRNKLISEIRKDSRTAMAIQDGDAENEYVFIRGSYSNKGELVPRRFLEALGGKPIQDTGSGRLQLAEQMVSPQNPYISRVIVNRIWHHLFGRGIVASTDDFGYLGQRPSHPELLDHLAMKFIKDGWSIKKHIKFLVHSQTYQMSSQAHDLKAAKLDPTNSFWHRMPVKRLEGEAIRDSILSISGRMDDRMYGKSVPVYLTSFMTGRGRPGNGPLDG
;
A
#
# COMPACT_ATOMS: atom_id res chain seq x y z
N ASP A 1 8.63 2.02 50.33
CA ASP A 1 9.60 3.13 50.27
C ASP A 1 10.79 2.69 49.41
N ILE A 2 10.87 3.24 48.20
CA ILE A 2 11.81 2.76 47.16
C ILE A 2 13.26 3.19 47.48
N LYS A 3 13.45 4.12 48.42
CA LYS A 3 14.76 4.69 48.83
C LYS A 3 15.55 5.31 47.68
N HIS A 4 14.86 5.95 46.71
CA HIS A 4 15.50 6.72 45.64
C HIS A 4 16.01 8.07 46.17
N HIS A 5 16.86 8.73 45.41
CA HIS A 5 17.41 10.03 45.75
C HIS A 5 16.77 11.13 44.86
N GLY A 6 16.20 12.15 45.49
CA GLY A 6 15.54 13.27 44.79
C GLY A 6 14.06 13.00 44.46
N LYS A 7 13.55 13.71 43.41
CA LYS A 7 12.12 13.69 43.03
C LYS A 7 11.78 12.64 41.95
N PHE A 8 12.77 12.18 41.18
CA PHE A 8 12.57 11.31 40.02
C PHE A 8 13.60 10.19 40.02
N PHE A 9 13.21 9.05 39.48
CA PHE A 9 14.09 7.92 39.18
C PHE A 9 13.60 7.17 37.95
N VAL A 10 14.47 6.39 37.32
CA VAL A 10 14.11 5.57 36.15
C VAL A 10 13.59 4.22 36.62
N ASN A 11 12.43 3.80 36.14
CA ASN A 11 11.84 2.50 36.46
C ASN A 11 11.01 1.98 35.29
N SER A 12 11.27 0.76 34.83
CA SER A 12 10.56 0.14 33.72
C SER A 12 9.17 -0.40 34.08
N HIS A 13 8.87 -0.59 35.38
CA HIS A 13 7.59 -1.07 35.85
C HIS A 13 6.48 0.00 35.76
N LYS A 14 6.82 1.29 35.94
CA LYS A 14 5.85 2.39 35.97
C LYS A 14 5.77 3.10 34.62
N MET A 15 5.04 2.52 33.67
CA MET A 15 4.49 3.29 32.57
C MET A 15 3.05 3.70 32.88
N ARG A 16 2.71 4.95 32.60
CA ARG A 16 1.39 5.55 32.89
C ARG A 16 0.23 4.68 32.37
N ASN A 17 -0.64 4.27 33.29
CA ASN A 17 -2.05 3.90 33.08
C ASN A 17 -2.43 2.65 32.26
N ASN A 18 -1.61 1.61 32.09
CA ASN A 18 -2.07 0.42 31.39
C ASN A 18 -1.97 -0.93 32.12
N GLY A 19 -1.67 -0.93 33.41
CA GLY A 19 -1.79 -2.12 34.30
C GLY A 19 -0.92 -3.33 33.95
N LYS A 20 0.12 -3.20 33.10
CA LYS A 20 0.92 -4.35 32.65
C LYS A 20 2.28 -4.53 33.34
N GLY A 21 2.60 -3.77 34.39
CA GLY A 21 3.75 -3.97 35.27
C GLY A 21 5.00 -4.59 34.62
N ASP A 22 5.37 -5.79 35.05
CA ASP A 22 6.53 -6.54 34.59
C ASP A 22 6.47 -7.07 33.13
N ALA A 23 5.42 -6.79 32.39
CA ALA A 23 5.30 -7.22 30.99
C ALA A 23 5.94 -6.26 29.97
N HIS A 24 6.39 -5.09 30.41
CA HIS A 24 7.12 -4.16 29.57
C HIS A 24 8.54 -4.61 29.38
N ILE A 25 9.04 -4.46 28.16
CA ILE A 25 10.44 -4.71 27.81
C ILE A 25 11.02 -3.52 27.05
N GLY A 26 12.28 -3.24 27.25
CA GLY A 26 12.95 -2.14 26.59
C GLY A 26 14.41 -2.00 26.99
N THR A 27 15.10 -1.10 26.32
CA THR A 27 16.49 -0.77 26.62
C THR A 27 16.66 0.75 26.58
N LEU A 28 17.32 1.30 27.57
CA LEU A 28 17.69 2.71 27.66
C LEU A 28 19.19 2.83 27.74
N THR A 29 19.82 3.57 26.81
CA THR A 29 21.27 3.77 26.79
C THR A 29 21.60 5.25 26.96
N SER A 30 22.52 5.54 27.87
CA SER A 30 23.00 6.91 28.10
C SER A 30 23.82 7.44 26.92
N PRO A 31 23.94 8.77 26.77
CA PRO A 31 25.03 9.34 25.99
C PRO A 31 26.40 8.79 26.46
N ALA A 32 27.37 8.78 25.55
CA ALA A 32 28.72 8.39 25.89
C ALA A 32 29.37 9.45 26.79
N PHE A 33 30.03 8.99 27.83
CA PHE A 33 30.78 9.87 28.75
C PHE A 33 32.23 9.44 28.87
N LYS A 34 33.15 10.39 29.05
CA LYS A 34 34.55 10.14 29.26
C LYS A 34 34.81 9.75 30.73
N VAL A 35 35.56 8.69 30.95
CA VAL A 35 35.92 8.25 32.31
C VAL A 35 37.01 9.13 32.88
N GLU A 36 36.65 9.99 33.82
CA GLU A 36 37.56 10.90 34.52
C GLU A 36 37.69 10.60 36.02
N ARG A 37 36.88 9.68 36.52
CA ARG A 37 36.86 9.24 37.93
C ARG A 37 37.07 7.75 38.07
N ASP A 38 37.40 7.29 39.28
CA ASP A 38 37.78 5.91 39.56
C ASP A 38 36.59 4.96 39.66
N TYR A 39 35.42 5.47 40.07
CA TYR A 39 34.24 4.69 40.32
C TYR A 39 32.98 5.36 39.73
N VAL A 40 32.06 4.53 39.26
CA VAL A 40 30.68 4.93 38.95
C VAL A 40 29.75 4.24 39.94
N SER A 41 29.10 5.00 40.81
CA SER A 41 28.16 4.52 41.83
C SER A 41 26.74 4.81 41.36
N PHE A 42 25.82 3.94 41.70
CA PHE A 42 24.39 4.09 41.36
C PHE A 42 23.51 3.31 42.33
N LEU A 43 22.25 3.76 42.45
CA LEU A 43 21.17 3.03 43.10
C LEU A 43 20.47 2.13 42.08
N ILE A 44 20.12 0.90 42.45
CA ILE A 44 19.45 -0.07 41.57
C ILE A 44 18.44 -0.91 42.35
N ASP A 45 17.25 -1.14 41.78
CA ASP A 45 16.23 -2.07 42.24
C ASP A 45 15.72 -2.99 41.14
N GLY A 46 14.68 -3.78 41.41
CA GLY A 46 14.03 -4.66 40.46
C GLY A 46 14.67 -6.04 40.36
N GLY A 47 14.54 -6.64 39.18
CA GLY A 47 14.89 -8.04 38.93
C GLY A 47 16.37 -8.36 38.93
N SER A 48 16.67 -9.66 39.10
CA SER A 48 18.03 -10.18 39.10
C SER A 48 18.31 -11.13 37.92
N HIS A 49 17.54 -11.02 36.83
CA HIS A 49 17.68 -11.89 35.67
C HIS A 49 18.91 -11.45 34.83
N ARG A 50 19.98 -12.26 34.90
CA ARG A 50 21.25 -11.95 34.26
C ARG A 50 21.08 -11.73 32.77
N GLY A 51 21.52 -10.54 32.29
CA GLY A 51 21.41 -10.15 30.88
C GLY A 51 20.00 -9.80 30.39
N LYS A 52 18.98 -9.94 31.25
CA LYS A 52 17.59 -9.64 30.90
C LYS A 52 17.00 -8.48 31.72
N THR A 53 17.33 -8.37 33.01
CA THR A 53 17.01 -7.22 33.85
C THR A 53 18.28 -6.77 34.56
N CYS A 54 18.95 -5.75 34.02
CA CYS A 54 20.26 -5.32 34.51
C CYS A 54 20.64 -3.92 34.03
N LEU A 55 21.56 -3.30 34.73
CA LEU A 55 22.37 -2.20 34.23
C LEU A 55 23.68 -2.74 33.68
N ASN A 56 24.00 -2.37 32.45
CA ASN A 56 25.29 -2.68 31.80
C ASN A 56 26.14 -1.43 31.72
N LEU A 57 27.43 -1.59 31.88
CA LEU A 57 28.45 -0.61 31.54
C LEU A 57 29.04 -1.03 30.20
N LEU A 58 28.99 -0.15 29.23
CA LEU A 58 29.44 -0.41 27.85
C LEU A 58 30.73 0.36 27.58
N ALA A 59 31.71 -0.33 26.98
CA ALA A 59 32.88 0.28 26.36
C ALA A 59 32.93 -0.17 24.90
N ASP A 60 32.99 0.78 23.97
CA ASP A 60 32.96 0.50 22.53
C ASP A 60 31.81 -0.46 22.13
N GLY A 61 30.61 -0.21 22.68
CA GLY A 61 29.41 -1.02 22.43
C GLY A 61 29.39 -2.39 23.14
N ARG A 62 30.42 -2.74 23.96
CA ARG A 62 30.53 -4.03 24.66
C ARG A 62 30.21 -3.87 26.13
N VAL A 63 29.54 -4.87 26.69
CA VAL A 63 29.29 -4.94 28.12
C VAL A 63 30.59 -5.27 28.83
N VAL A 64 31.12 -4.31 29.57
CA VAL A 64 32.34 -4.45 30.40
C VAL A 64 32.06 -4.53 31.89
N GLY A 65 30.79 -4.29 32.27
CA GLY A 65 30.27 -4.46 33.63
C GLY A 65 28.79 -4.67 33.61
N THR A 66 28.25 -5.42 34.54
CA THR A 66 26.82 -5.58 34.70
C THR A 66 26.45 -5.53 36.18
N ALA A 67 25.27 -4.96 36.47
CA ALA A 67 24.67 -4.94 37.80
C ALA A 67 23.22 -5.33 37.71
N GLN A 68 22.73 -6.09 38.69
CA GLN A 68 21.35 -6.55 38.76
C GLN A 68 20.67 -5.97 40.01
N GLY A 69 19.36 -5.83 39.98
CA GLY A 69 18.58 -5.44 41.14
C GLY A 69 18.60 -6.55 42.24
N PRO A 70 18.11 -6.21 43.44
CA PRO A 70 18.09 -7.12 44.58
C PRO A 70 16.83 -8.04 44.60
N GLN A 71 16.09 -8.11 43.52
CA GLN A 71 14.80 -8.83 43.43
C GLN A 71 13.73 -8.30 44.39
N ASN A 72 13.75 -7.01 44.62
CA ASN A 72 12.75 -6.27 45.34
C ASN A 72 12.69 -4.81 44.90
N ASN A 73 11.74 -4.03 45.40
CA ASN A 73 11.54 -2.63 45.03
C ASN A 73 12.34 -1.63 45.90
N THR A 74 13.32 -2.10 46.68
CA THR A 74 14.16 -1.22 47.47
C THR A 74 15.50 -1.02 46.79
N MET A 75 15.84 0.21 46.44
CA MET A 75 17.11 0.52 45.81
C MET A 75 18.29 0.24 46.71
N VAL A 76 19.26 -0.45 46.19
CA VAL A 76 20.57 -0.73 46.84
C VAL A 76 21.69 -0.03 46.09
N ASN A 77 22.68 0.44 46.82
CA ASN A 77 23.85 1.07 46.23
C ASN A 77 24.78 0.02 45.62
N LYS A 78 25.13 0.18 44.37
CA LYS A 78 26.18 -0.59 43.68
C LYS A 78 27.16 0.34 42.97
N PHE A 79 28.32 -0.18 42.63
CA PHE A 79 29.29 0.60 41.88
C PHE A 79 30.12 -0.25 40.95
N TRP A 80 30.67 0.34 39.90
CA TRP A 80 31.73 -0.21 39.06
C TRP A 80 33.04 0.47 39.34
N ASP A 81 34.12 -0.30 39.42
CA ASP A 81 35.49 0.19 39.38
C ASP A 81 35.85 0.40 37.91
N VAL A 82 36.02 1.66 37.52
CA VAL A 82 36.27 2.05 36.13
C VAL A 82 37.70 2.56 35.90
N ARG A 83 38.60 2.42 36.87
CA ARG A 83 39.98 2.89 36.79
C ARG A 83 40.74 2.40 35.54
N LYS A 84 40.49 1.16 35.13
CA LYS A 84 41.07 0.56 33.91
C LYS A 84 40.58 1.17 32.61
N PHE A 85 39.49 1.96 32.66
CA PHE A 85 38.91 2.64 31.52
C PHE A 85 39.15 4.15 31.53
N ARG A 86 40.03 4.64 32.39
CA ARG A 86 40.33 6.06 32.51
C ARG A 86 40.73 6.69 31.16
N GLY A 87 40.09 7.79 30.82
CA GLY A 87 40.27 8.44 29.52
C GLY A 87 39.42 7.87 28.34
N LYS A 88 38.80 6.69 28.52
CA LYS A 88 37.94 6.08 27.50
C LYS A 88 36.51 6.58 27.60
N MET A 89 35.76 6.42 26.50
CA MET A 89 34.33 6.68 26.43
C MET A 89 33.54 5.45 26.86
N LEU A 90 32.61 5.62 27.81
CA LEU A 90 31.72 4.55 28.27
C LEU A 90 30.26 5.01 28.14
N GLN A 91 29.34 4.06 28.20
CA GLN A 91 27.88 4.29 28.27
C GLN A 91 27.27 3.38 29.33
N ILE A 92 26.17 3.82 29.92
CA ILE A 92 25.34 2.98 30.81
C ILE A 92 24.09 2.58 30.05
N GLN A 93 23.76 1.31 30.09
CA GLN A 93 22.59 0.76 29.44
C GLN A 93 21.74 0.00 30.46
N ALA A 94 20.49 0.46 30.64
CA ALA A 94 19.48 -0.31 31.35
C ALA A 94 18.80 -1.26 30.36
N VAL A 95 18.71 -2.51 30.74
CA VAL A 95 18.07 -3.57 29.96
C VAL A 95 16.93 -4.16 30.77
N ASP A 96 15.76 -4.14 30.18
CA ASP A 96 14.59 -4.87 30.65
C ASP A 96 14.07 -5.74 29.50
N ASN A 97 14.33 -7.03 29.56
CA ASN A 97 13.93 -8.00 28.53
C ASN A 97 13.38 -9.28 29.17
N HIS A 98 12.58 -9.12 30.25
CA HIS A 98 11.94 -10.23 30.93
C HIS A 98 10.47 -9.92 31.24
N LYS A 99 9.56 -10.74 30.78
CA LYS A 99 8.09 -10.54 30.91
C LYS A 99 7.45 -11.29 32.10
N GLY A 100 8.25 -11.91 32.94
CA GLY A 100 7.79 -12.65 34.14
C GLY A 100 7.96 -11.87 35.42
N GLY A 101 7.67 -12.49 36.55
CA GLY A 101 7.84 -11.87 37.86
C GLY A 101 9.23 -11.27 38.06
N TRP A 102 9.28 -10.05 38.60
CA TRP A 102 10.50 -9.22 38.66
C TRP A 102 11.10 -8.89 37.29
N GLY A 103 10.27 -8.85 36.24
CA GLY A 103 10.65 -8.37 34.92
C GLY A 103 10.66 -6.84 34.85
N ASN A 104 11.38 -6.20 35.78
CA ASN A 104 11.53 -4.74 35.83
C ASN A 104 12.92 -4.36 36.32
N ILE A 105 13.35 -3.17 35.99
CA ILE A 105 14.59 -2.54 36.47
C ILE A 105 14.34 -1.08 36.82
N GLY A 106 14.77 -0.68 38.01
CA GLY A 106 14.83 0.71 38.38
C GLY A 106 16.26 1.11 38.72
N PHE A 107 16.62 2.34 38.44
CA PHE A 107 17.90 2.90 38.84
C PHE A 107 17.85 4.41 39.03
N ASP A 108 18.77 4.90 39.86
CA ASP A 108 18.85 6.29 40.22
C ASP A 108 20.28 6.67 40.64
N HIS A 109 20.51 7.95 40.85
CA HIS A 109 21.67 8.55 41.49
C HIS A 109 23.02 8.02 40.95
N VAL A 110 23.22 8.14 39.64
CA VAL A 110 24.50 7.77 39.01
C VAL A 110 25.53 8.87 39.31
N VAL A 111 26.58 8.50 40.08
CA VAL A 111 27.60 9.43 40.56
C VAL A 111 28.99 8.95 40.18
N PHE A 112 29.81 9.87 39.67
CA PHE A 112 31.22 9.63 39.37
C PHE A 112 32.08 10.12 40.52
N THR A 113 32.90 9.25 41.09
CA THR A 113 33.71 9.58 42.29
C THR A 113 35.09 8.92 42.27
N ASN A 114 36.07 9.56 42.95
CA ASN A 114 37.36 8.97 43.19
C ASN A 114 37.44 8.18 44.53
N HIS A 115 36.42 8.35 45.38
CA HIS A 115 36.33 7.62 46.64
C HIS A 115 35.55 6.33 46.41
N ARG A 116 36.07 5.20 46.92
CA ARG A 116 35.37 3.90 46.81
C ARG A 116 34.05 3.93 47.55
N PRO A 117 32.92 3.75 46.81
CA PRO A 117 31.57 3.82 47.39
C PRO A 117 31.33 2.66 48.36
N LYS A 118 30.48 2.89 49.38
CA LYS A 118 29.96 1.81 50.24
C LYS A 118 28.87 1.06 49.45
N GLY A 119 28.93 -0.28 49.42
CA GLY A 119 27.97 -1.14 48.74
C GLY A 119 28.63 -2.33 48.06
N GLY A 120 27.84 -3.28 47.55
CA GLY A 120 28.35 -4.41 46.78
C GLY A 120 28.93 -3.97 45.43
N GLY A 121 30.16 -4.30 45.13
CA GLY A 121 30.75 -4.08 43.82
C GLY A 121 30.00 -4.92 42.77
N ALA A 122 29.58 -4.33 41.68
CA ALA A 122 29.10 -5.07 40.53
C ALA A 122 30.29 -5.80 39.87
N ILE A 123 30.11 -7.06 39.53
CA ILE A 123 31.17 -7.87 38.94
C ILE A 123 31.46 -7.28 37.55
N ALA A 124 32.65 -6.70 37.37
CA ALA A 124 33.20 -6.49 36.05
C ALA A 124 33.45 -7.88 35.46
N THR A 125 32.65 -8.32 34.52
CA THR A 125 32.91 -9.56 33.82
C THR A 125 34.29 -9.42 33.17
N THR A 126 35.26 -10.20 33.67
CA THR A 126 36.48 -10.47 32.93
C THR A 126 36.03 -11.05 31.59
N SER A 127 36.26 -10.32 30.49
CA SER A 127 36.12 -10.86 29.17
C SER A 127 36.68 -12.26 29.16
N VAL A 128 35.95 -13.23 28.61
CA VAL A 128 36.59 -14.42 28.05
C VAL A 128 37.70 -13.85 27.18
N LYS A 129 38.95 -14.09 27.60
CA LYS A 129 40.16 -13.77 26.85
C LYS A 129 40.13 -14.60 25.58
N GLN A 130 39.36 -14.19 24.57
CA GLN A 130 39.76 -14.46 23.22
C GLN A 130 40.90 -13.49 22.93
N LYS A 131 42.13 -14.00 23.06
CA LYS A 131 43.31 -13.44 22.43
C LYS A 131 43.07 -13.44 20.92
N PHE A 132 42.38 -12.43 20.41
CA PHE A 132 42.69 -12.02 19.07
C PHE A 132 44.10 -11.43 19.14
N ALA A 133 45.06 -12.17 18.61
CA ALA A 133 46.42 -11.68 18.50
C ALA A 133 46.36 -10.34 17.71
N LYS A 134 47.20 -9.39 18.08
CA LYS A 134 47.37 -8.10 17.37
C LYS A 134 47.50 -8.31 15.86
N THR A 135 48.13 -9.39 15.45
CA THR A 135 48.29 -9.93 14.09
C THR A 135 46.95 -10.14 13.36
N THR A 136 45.89 -10.61 14.03
CA THR A 136 44.60 -10.89 13.40
C THR A 136 43.85 -9.60 13.08
N MET A 137 43.97 -8.57 13.92
CA MET A 137 43.33 -7.26 13.66
C MET A 137 44.05 -6.49 12.55
N ASP A 138 45.36 -6.62 12.43
CA ASP A 138 46.12 -5.98 11.36
C ASP A 138 45.80 -6.64 10.00
N MET A 139 45.71 -7.96 9.96
CA MET A 139 45.24 -8.71 8.78
C MET A 139 43.82 -8.33 8.40
N LEU A 140 42.91 -8.16 9.38
CA LEU A 140 41.53 -7.78 9.15
C LEU A 140 41.41 -6.36 8.56
N LYS A 141 42.23 -5.42 9.05
CA LYS A 141 42.33 -4.06 8.49
C LYS A 141 42.90 -4.07 7.08
N GLN A 142 43.88 -4.90 6.82
CA GLN A 142 44.45 -5.04 5.47
C GLN A 142 43.42 -5.58 4.50
N VAL A 143 42.70 -6.65 4.82
CA VAL A 143 41.61 -7.21 3.98
C VAL A 143 40.49 -6.20 3.80
N ALA A 144 40.12 -5.48 4.84
CA ALA A 144 39.08 -4.45 4.75
C ALA A 144 39.52 -3.33 3.77
N GLN A 145 40.76 -2.90 3.83
CA GLN A 145 41.30 -1.89 2.93
C GLN A 145 41.37 -2.39 1.47
N GLU A 146 41.86 -3.59 1.25
CA GLU A 146 41.93 -4.22 -0.08
C GLU A 146 40.54 -4.38 -0.73
N LYS A 147 39.54 -4.76 0.06
CA LYS A 147 38.16 -4.98 -0.40
C LYS A 147 37.27 -3.76 -0.30
N LYS A 148 37.81 -2.61 0.11
CA LYS A 148 37.06 -1.35 0.32
C LYS A 148 35.89 -1.53 1.30
N LEU A 149 36.09 -2.29 2.38
CA LEU A 149 35.11 -2.55 3.43
C LEU A 149 35.45 -1.76 4.68
N ASP A 150 34.43 -1.48 5.52
CA ASP A 150 34.66 -0.93 6.84
C ASP A 150 35.21 -2.00 7.79
N ALA A 151 36.40 -1.76 8.38
CA ALA A 151 37.10 -2.74 9.20
C ALA A 151 36.33 -3.10 10.47
N ASN A 152 35.64 -2.15 11.10
CA ASN A 152 34.86 -2.41 12.31
C ASN A 152 33.64 -3.27 11.99
N ARG A 153 32.96 -2.97 10.90
CA ARG A 153 31.82 -3.76 10.44
C ARG A 153 32.20 -5.17 10.05
N LEU A 154 33.34 -5.33 9.37
CA LEU A 154 33.89 -6.65 9.05
C LEU A 154 34.18 -7.43 10.33
N GLU A 155 34.74 -6.80 11.37
CA GLU A 155 34.93 -7.43 12.69
C GLU A 155 33.61 -7.87 13.32
N PHE A 156 32.58 -7.04 13.29
CA PHE A 156 31.23 -7.40 13.79
C PHE A 156 30.66 -8.61 13.07
N TRP A 157 30.75 -8.65 11.74
CA TRP A 157 30.29 -9.78 10.93
C TRP A 157 31.04 -11.07 11.26
N ILE A 158 32.40 -11.04 11.36
CA ILE A 158 33.19 -12.19 11.70
C ILE A 158 32.81 -12.72 13.09
N ARG A 159 32.64 -11.84 14.06
CA ARG A 159 32.22 -12.23 15.42
C ARG A 159 30.78 -12.79 15.44
N ALA A 160 29.89 -12.22 14.70
CA ALA A 160 28.52 -12.71 14.60
C ALA A 160 28.44 -14.09 13.95
N ILE A 161 29.21 -14.32 12.87
CA ILE A 161 29.34 -15.62 12.22
C ILE A 161 29.97 -16.64 13.17
N GLN A 162 31.03 -16.28 13.90
CA GLN A 162 31.66 -17.17 14.90
C GLN A 162 30.69 -17.53 16.03
N ALA A 163 29.91 -16.56 16.54
CA ALA A 163 28.87 -16.82 17.54
C ALA A 163 27.79 -17.74 16.99
N ALA A 164 27.34 -17.49 15.77
CA ALA A 164 26.34 -18.31 15.10
C ALA A 164 26.79 -19.75 14.85
N SER A 165 28.11 -19.98 14.68
CA SER A 165 28.67 -21.35 14.56
C SER A 165 28.47 -22.19 15.82
N GLN A 166 28.32 -21.57 16.98
CA GLN A 166 28.08 -22.24 18.26
C GLN A 166 26.60 -22.34 18.64
N ASP A 167 25.75 -21.56 17.99
CA ASP A 167 24.34 -21.51 18.28
C ASP A 167 23.52 -22.21 17.15
N VAL A 168 23.07 -23.42 17.42
CA VAL A 168 22.28 -24.24 16.48
C VAL A 168 20.94 -23.57 16.12
N GLN A 169 20.40 -22.70 16.98
CA GLN A 169 19.17 -21.98 16.74
C GLN A 169 19.38 -20.69 15.92
N SER A 170 20.62 -20.28 15.72
CA SER A 170 20.91 -19.10 14.91
C SER A 170 20.54 -19.35 13.46
N PRO A 171 19.82 -18.43 12.81
CA PRO A 171 19.55 -18.50 11.36
C PRO A 171 20.83 -18.51 10.52
N MET A 172 21.93 -18.01 11.10
CA MET A 172 23.26 -17.97 10.46
C MET A 172 24.10 -19.23 10.71
N HIS A 173 23.60 -20.21 11.48
CA HIS A 173 24.39 -21.36 11.92
C HIS A 173 24.98 -22.17 10.76
N VAL A 174 24.18 -22.43 9.72
CA VAL A 174 24.64 -23.24 8.57
C VAL A 174 25.74 -22.54 7.80
N LEU A 175 25.60 -21.23 7.57
CA LEU A 175 26.63 -20.42 6.92
C LEU A 175 27.93 -20.34 7.76
N ALA A 176 27.77 -20.16 9.05
CA ALA A 176 28.91 -20.10 9.99
C ALA A 176 29.71 -21.42 10.04
N LEU A 177 29.01 -22.55 9.92
CA LEU A 177 29.70 -23.85 9.82
C LEU A 177 30.39 -24.01 8.47
N ALA A 178 29.77 -23.62 7.36
CA ALA A 178 30.39 -23.67 6.03
C ALA A 178 31.65 -22.81 5.95
N SER A 179 31.63 -21.60 6.53
CA SER A 179 32.76 -20.67 6.54
C SER A 179 33.93 -21.11 7.46
N SER A 180 33.69 -22.00 8.43
CA SER A 180 34.69 -22.43 9.39
C SER A 180 35.60 -23.59 8.92
N GLY A 181 35.38 -24.10 7.70
CA GLY A 181 36.17 -25.21 7.12
C GLY A 181 36.00 -26.57 7.83
N LYS A 182 35.04 -26.67 8.76
CA LYS A 182 34.72 -27.94 9.44
C LYS A 182 33.74 -28.75 8.58
N THR A 183 34.20 -29.21 7.44
CA THR A 183 33.38 -29.79 6.36
C THR A 183 32.59 -31.02 6.81
N ASP A 184 33.16 -32.00 7.50
CA ASP A 184 32.49 -33.25 7.81
C ASP A 184 31.37 -33.13 8.84
N SER A 185 31.56 -32.39 9.91
CA SER A 185 30.53 -32.17 10.91
C SER A 185 29.41 -31.25 10.40
N SER A 186 29.73 -30.32 9.52
CA SER A 186 28.81 -29.41 8.88
C SER A 186 27.94 -30.14 7.85
N LEU A 187 28.52 -30.98 7.01
CA LEU A 187 27.82 -31.81 6.02
C LEU A 187 26.82 -32.79 6.66
N ARG A 188 27.20 -33.42 7.78
CA ARG A 188 26.28 -34.29 8.52
C ARG A 188 25.07 -33.51 9.09
N LYS A 189 25.27 -32.34 9.64
CA LYS A 189 24.19 -31.49 10.15
C LYS A 189 23.29 -30.98 9.01
N ILE A 190 23.88 -30.65 7.87
CA ILE A 190 23.16 -30.29 6.65
C ILE A 190 22.33 -31.47 6.14
N ALA A 191 22.91 -32.67 6.08
CA ALA A 191 22.23 -33.89 5.69
C ALA A 191 21.07 -34.23 6.64
N GLN A 192 21.27 -34.10 7.95
CA GLN A 192 20.21 -34.30 8.94
C GLN A 192 19.05 -33.29 8.76
N ARG A 193 19.34 -32.00 8.54
CA ARG A 193 18.31 -31.01 8.26
C ARG A 193 17.56 -31.29 6.96
N ARG A 194 18.23 -31.79 5.92
CA ARG A 194 17.57 -32.27 4.69
C ARG A 194 16.56 -33.36 4.97
N GLN A 195 16.96 -34.34 5.77
CA GLN A 195 16.09 -35.44 6.16
C GLN A 195 14.89 -34.97 6.98
N ASP A 196 15.14 -34.06 7.95
CA ASP A 196 14.10 -33.44 8.78
C ASP A 196 13.14 -32.57 7.94
N PHE A 197 13.67 -31.87 6.93
CA PHE A 197 12.86 -31.10 6.00
C PHE A 197 12.02 -31.99 5.10
N GLY A 198 12.62 -33.02 4.48
CA GLY A 198 11.91 -33.96 3.61
C GLY A 198 10.77 -34.68 4.32
N SER A 199 10.92 -34.98 5.62
CA SER A 199 9.83 -35.54 6.42
C SER A 199 8.66 -34.57 6.67
N LYS A 200 8.93 -33.26 6.65
CA LYS A 200 7.92 -32.22 6.88
C LYS A 200 7.36 -31.65 5.58
N GLU A 201 8.09 -31.76 4.47
CA GLU A 201 7.72 -31.18 3.19
C GLU A 201 6.36 -31.70 2.69
N GLY A 202 6.08 -32.97 2.87
CA GLY A 202 4.79 -33.57 2.55
C GLY A 202 3.64 -32.92 3.31
N ALA A 203 3.79 -32.72 4.60
CA ALA A 203 2.77 -32.08 5.44
C ALA A 203 2.54 -30.61 5.07
N TYR A 204 3.62 -29.88 4.75
CA TYR A 204 3.51 -28.48 4.30
C TYR A 204 2.88 -28.38 2.91
N ASN A 205 3.26 -29.25 1.98
CA ASN A 205 2.69 -29.28 0.65
C ASN A 205 1.20 -29.61 0.68
N GLU A 206 0.77 -30.52 1.53
CA GLU A 206 -0.64 -30.82 1.73
C GLU A 206 -1.41 -29.65 2.37
N ALA A 207 -0.81 -28.94 3.31
CA ALA A 207 -1.40 -27.74 3.89
C ALA A 207 -1.54 -26.61 2.87
N MET A 208 -0.54 -26.46 1.98
CA MET A 208 -0.57 -25.43 0.92
C MET A 208 -1.50 -25.82 -0.25
N LYS A 209 -1.62 -27.10 -0.58
CA LYS A 209 -2.58 -27.59 -1.60
C LYS A 209 -4.03 -27.37 -1.21
N LYS A 210 -4.32 -27.29 0.09
CA LYS A 210 -5.66 -26.93 0.61
C LYS A 210 -5.97 -25.43 0.46
N LEU A 211 -4.96 -24.62 0.16
CA LEU A 211 -5.11 -23.21 -0.06
C LEU A 211 -5.19 -22.94 -1.56
N ASP A 212 -6.35 -22.57 -2.03
CA ASP A 212 -6.50 -22.08 -3.39
C ASP A 212 -5.97 -20.64 -3.46
N MET A 213 -4.80 -20.48 -4.09
CA MET A 213 -4.07 -19.22 -4.14
C MET A 213 -4.67 -18.30 -5.21
N VAL A 214 -5.24 -17.18 -4.77
CA VAL A 214 -5.69 -16.11 -5.68
C VAL A 214 -4.51 -15.26 -6.13
N ILE A 215 -3.70 -14.79 -5.18
CA ILE A 215 -2.50 -14.00 -5.47
C ILE A 215 -1.53 -14.02 -4.28
N ASP A 216 -0.24 -14.11 -4.59
CA ASP A 216 0.88 -13.86 -3.67
C ASP A 216 1.65 -12.62 -4.13
N TYR A 217 1.49 -11.52 -3.42
CA TYR A 217 2.17 -10.25 -3.73
C TYR A 217 3.69 -10.30 -3.52
N GLY A 218 4.22 -11.34 -2.87
CA GLY A 218 5.65 -11.55 -2.73
C GLY A 218 6.35 -11.94 -4.02
N VAL A 219 5.62 -12.58 -4.94
CA VAL A 219 6.14 -13.07 -6.22
C VAL A 219 5.46 -12.47 -7.44
N SER A 220 4.29 -11.85 -7.28
CA SER A 220 3.48 -11.27 -8.36
C SER A 220 4.20 -10.14 -9.07
N LYS A 221 3.97 -10.03 -10.37
CA LYS A 221 4.44 -8.94 -11.20
C LYS A 221 3.35 -7.85 -11.31
N PRO A 222 3.72 -6.58 -11.59
CA PRO A 222 2.75 -5.48 -11.66
C PRO A 222 1.61 -5.67 -12.65
N HIS A 223 1.78 -6.50 -13.69
CA HIS A 223 0.72 -6.79 -14.67
C HIS A 223 -0.25 -7.89 -14.23
N GLU A 224 0.04 -8.60 -13.15
CA GLU A 224 -0.82 -9.68 -12.60
C GLU A 224 -1.87 -9.14 -11.63
N PHE A 225 -1.78 -7.88 -11.26
CA PHE A 225 -2.75 -7.20 -10.42
C PHE A 225 -2.92 -5.76 -10.88
N LEU A 226 -4.01 -5.13 -10.47
CA LEU A 226 -4.30 -3.73 -10.79
C LEU A 226 -4.28 -2.89 -9.51
N GLN A 227 -3.92 -1.62 -9.67
CA GLN A 227 -4.04 -0.63 -8.59
C GLN A 227 -4.66 0.65 -9.14
N ASP A 228 -5.53 1.26 -8.34
CA ASP A 228 -6.12 2.55 -8.65
C ASP A 228 -5.24 3.65 -8.06
N GLY A 229 -4.51 4.35 -8.95
CA GLY A 229 -3.57 5.42 -8.60
C GLY A 229 -2.23 4.92 -8.07
N TYR A 230 -1.54 5.79 -7.31
CA TYR A 230 -0.14 5.59 -6.93
C TYR A 230 0.08 5.22 -5.46
N THR A 231 -0.98 5.09 -4.66
CA THR A 231 -0.86 4.84 -3.20
C THR A 231 0.00 3.63 -2.86
N PHE A 232 -0.03 2.60 -3.70
CA PHE A 232 0.78 1.38 -3.52
C PHE A 232 2.13 1.43 -4.28
N GLY A 233 2.48 2.55 -4.88
CA GLY A 233 3.71 2.72 -5.64
C GLY A 233 3.69 2.04 -7.00
N SER A 234 4.86 1.84 -7.60
CA SER A 234 5.01 1.27 -8.95
C SER A 234 5.04 -0.25 -8.99
N GLY A 235 4.98 -0.92 -7.85
CA GLY A 235 5.03 -2.38 -7.77
C GLY A 235 5.08 -2.87 -6.32
N THR A 236 5.10 -4.19 -6.19
CA THR A 236 5.18 -4.86 -4.88
C THR A 236 6.57 -4.73 -4.25
N VAL A 237 6.61 -4.72 -2.93
CA VAL A 237 7.84 -4.75 -2.14
C VAL A 237 8.23 -6.20 -1.90
N ARG A 238 9.46 -6.56 -2.21
CA ARG A 238 9.98 -7.92 -2.01
C ARG A 238 10.58 -8.06 -0.61
N ALA A 239 10.56 -9.28 -0.09
CA ALA A 239 11.28 -9.60 1.14
C ALA A 239 12.77 -9.20 1.00
N GLY A 240 13.33 -8.60 2.06
CA GLY A 240 14.68 -8.04 2.09
C GLY A 240 14.86 -6.66 1.49
N GLN A 241 13.85 -6.12 0.86
CA GLN A 241 13.92 -4.75 0.35
C GLN A 241 14.02 -3.75 1.49
N VAL A 242 14.92 -2.79 1.35
CA VAL A 242 15.15 -1.73 2.35
C VAL A 242 13.91 -0.83 2.44
N LEU A 243 13.45 -0.62 3.67
CA LEU A 243 12.38 0.31 4.00
C LEU A 243 12.99 1.64 4.43
N TRP A 244 12.86 2.65 3.59
CA TRP A 244 13.45 3.96 3.80
C TRP A 244 12.61 4.84 4.73
N SER A 245 13.26 5.48 5.69
CA SER A 245 12.70 6.57 6.48
C SER A 245 12.74 7.90 5.72
N GLN A 246 11.98 8.87 6.22
CA GLN A 246 12.17 10.29 5.87
C GLN A 246 13.18 10.98 6.81
N ASP A 247 13.53 10.32 7.92
CA ASP A 247 14.47 10.86 8.90
C ASP A 247 15.91 10.70 8.40
N LEU A 248 16.60 11.84 8.25
CA LEU A 248 18.00 11.88 7.85
C LEU A 248 18.96 11.30 8.91
N LYS A 249 18.53 11.22 10.17
CA LYS A 249 19.34 10.63 11.24
C LYS A 249 19.25 9.11 11.24
N ARG A 250 18.11 8.56 10.84
CA ARG A 250 17.86 7.12 10.69
C ARG A 250 17.20 6.82 9.34
N PRO A 251 17.96 6.90 8.26
CA PRO A 251 17.41 6.81 6.91
C PRO A 251 16.89 5.42 6.53
N ILE A 252 17.32 4.35 7.20
CA ILE A 252 16.75 3.01 7.06
C ILE A 252 15.76 2.76 8.20
N LEU A 253 14.49 2.46 7.89
CA LEU A 253 13.51 1.97 8.86
C LEU A 253 13.73 0.50 9.20
N GLY A 254 14.16 -0.28 8.22
CA GLY A 254 14.32 -1.71 8.32
C GLY A 254 14.29 -2.38 6.96
N PHE A 255 14.01 -3.67 6.99
CA PHE A 255 13.86 -4.50 5.81
C PHE A 255 12.45 -5.11 5.78
N ALA A 256 11.90 -5.31 4.58
CA ALA A 256 10.65 -6.04 4.44
C ALA A 256 10.87 -7.52 4.81
N SER A 257 10.08 -8.03 5.75
CA SER A 257 10.20 -9.42 6.20
C SER A 257 9.56 -10.43 5.23
N TYR A 258 8.66 -9.98 4.39
CA TYR A 258 7.96 -10.75 3.37
C TYR A 258 7.57 -9.84 2.21
N GLY A 259 7.37 -10.42 1.04
CA GLY A 259 6.86 -9.70 -0.11
C GLY A 259 5.41 -9.26 0.13
N SER A 260 5.09 -8.05 -0.27
CA SER A 260 3.76 -7.49 -0.07
C SER A 260 3.48 -6.31 -1.00
N ALA A 261 2.20 -6.02 -1.25
CA ALA A 261 1.79 -4.72 -1.75
C ALA A 261 1.65 -3.76 -0.55
N ARG A 262 2.36 -2.65 -0.54
CA ARG A 262 2.44 -1.70 0.57
C ARG A 262 2.14 -0.29 0.12
N LYS A 263 1.52 0.49 0.98
CA LYS A 263 1.38 1.94 0.73
C LYS A 263 2.75 2.60 0.61
N ASN A 264 2.90 3.42 -0.40
CA ASN A 264 4.13 4.19 -0.60
C ASN A 264 4.06 5.51 0.19
N PRO A 265 4.99 5.75 1.15
CA PRO A 265 4.99 6.96 1.97
C PRO A 265 5.08 8.27 1.16
N ALA A 266 5.64 8.23 -0.04
CA ALA A 266 5.73 9.40 -0.92
C ALA A 266 4.36 10.01 -1.26
N TRP A 267 3.31 9.20 -1.22
CA TRP A 267 1.95 9.60 -1.59
C TRP A 267 1.03 9.85 -0.40
N HIS A 268 1.52 9.74 0.84
CA HIS A 268 0.71 9.94 2.06
C HIS A 268 0.04 11.31 2.16
N GLY A 269 0.59 12.31 1.57
CA GLY A 269 0.02 13.66 1.62
C GLY A 269 -0.79 14.03 0.37
N LEU A 270 -1.00 13.11 -0.56
CA LEU A 270 -1.87 13.37 -1.70
C LEU A 270 -3.31 13.50 -1.19
N ARG A 271 -3.80 14.71 -1.16
CA ARG A 271 -5.20 14.98 -0.86
C ARG A 271 -6.00 14.82 -2.14
N ILE A 272 -6.94 13.94 -2.13
CA ILE A 272 -8.04 13.94 -3.07
C ILE A 272 -8.88 15.15 -2.71
N VAL A 273 -9.01 16.09 -3.64
CA VAL A 273 -9.55 17.45 -3.40
C VAL A 273 -10.97 17.42 -2.85
N ASP A 274 -11.74 16.40 -3.20
CA ASP A 274 -13.07 16.21 -2.66
C ASP A 274 -13.45 14.72 -2.66
N SER A 275 -13.28 14.07 -1.51
CA SER A 275 -13.61 12.66 -1.36
C SER A 275 -15.08 12.34 -1.62
N ALA A 276 -15.96 13.32 -1.55
CA ALA A 276 -17.39 13.14 -1.83
C ALA A 276 -17.70 13.05 -3.34
N LEU A 277 -16.86 13.63 -4.18
CA LEU A 277 -17.05 13.62 -5.64
C LEU A 277 -16.40 12.41 -6.33
N ASP A 278 -15.38 11.81 -5.72
CA ASP A 278 -14.60 10.71 -6.33
C ASP A 278 -15.41 9.41 -6.53
N HIS A 279 -16.59 9.30 -5.96
CA HIS A 279 -17.41 8.10 -6.01
C HIS A 279 -18.91 8.38 -5.92
N GLY A 280 -19.34 9.48 -6.49
CA GLY A 280 -20.75 9.80 -6.58
C GLY A 280 -21.45 10.03 -5.23
N GLY A 281 -20.74 10.57 -4.23
CA GLY A 281 -21.31 10.88 -2.92
C GLY A 281 -21.52 9.68 -2.00
N LEU A 282 -20.94 8.52 -2.32
CA LEU A 282 -21.13 7.27 -1.56
C LEU A 282 -20.17 7.07 -0.38
N GLY A 283 -19.40 8.09 0.00
CA GLY A 283 -18.55 8.06 1.19
C GLY A 283 -17.30 7.16 1.08
N TYR A 284 -16.79 6.95 -0.12
CA TYR A 284 -15.65 6.06 -0.42
C TYR A 284 -14.51 6.81 -1.10
N ALA A 285 -13.62 7.37 -0.32
CA ALA A 285 -12.40 7.98 -0.84
C ALA A 285 -11.40 6.88 -1.28
N ARG A 286 -11.40 6.53 -2.54
CA ARG A 286 -10.52 5.47 -3.08
C ARG A 286 -9.71 5.83 -4.30
N ALA A 287 -10.01 6.91 -4.99
CA ALA A 287 -9.19 7.31 -6.12
C ALA A 287 -7.72 7.43 -5.70
N GLY A 288 -6.85 6.71 -6.38
CA GLY A 288 -5.44 6.59 -6.01
C GLY A 288 -5.12 5.78 -4.76
N MET A 289 -6.09 5.07 -4.17
CA MET A 289 -5.93 4.39 -2.88
C MET A 289 -6.28 2.90 -2.89
N THR A 290 -6.71 2.35 -4.01
CA THR A 290 -7.19 0.96 -4.09
C THR A 290 -6.16 0.04 -4.73
N LEU A 291 -5.88 -1.09 -4.07
CA LEU A 291 -5.20 -2.24 -4.65
C LEU A 291 -6.24 -3.28 -5.02
N ARG A 292 -6.11 -3.88 -6.20
CA ARG A 292 -7.07 -4.86 -6.72
C ARG A 292 -6.39 -6.20 -6.95
N THR A 293 -7.03 -7.31 -6.55
CA THR A 293 -6.61 -8.64 -6.96
C THR A 293 -6.87 -8.87 -8.45
N PRO A 294 -6.24 -9.87 -9.09
CA PRO A 294 -6.75 -10.45 -10.32
C PRO A 294 -8.21 -10.87 -10.15
N THR A 295 -8.93 -11.01 -11.25
CA THR A 295 -10.25 -11.61 -11.24
C THR A 295 -10.11 -13.12 -11.12
N PHE A 296 -10.95 -13.73 -10.27
CA PHE A 296 -10.99 -15.17 -10.03
C PHE A 296 -12.44 -15.64 -9.80
N SER A 297 -12.69 -16.94 -9.99
CA SER A 297 -13.97 -17.55 -9.63
C SER A 297 -14.00 -17.90 -8.16
N ILE A 298 -15.10 -17.63 -7.48
CA ILE A 298 -15.30 -18.07 -6.10
C ILE A 298 -15.72 -19.54 -6.11
N ASP A 299 -14.84 -20.42 -5.64
CA ASP A 299 -15.12 -21.85 -5.52
C ASP A 299 -15.44 -22.26 -4.08
N HIS A 300 -15.15 -21.36 -3.11
CA HIS A 300 -15.38 -21.55 -1.68
C HIS A 300 -16.20 -20.43 -1.07
N GLY A 301 -16.90 -20.70 0.03
CA GLY A 301 -17.73 -19.70 0.72
C GLY A 301 -16.94 -18.59 1.43
N LYS A 302 -15.61 -18.66 1.44
CA LYS A 302 -14.73 -17.69 2.11
C LYS A 302 -13.51 -17.36 1.28
N VAL A 303 -13.11 -16.08 1.36
CA VAL A 303 -11.81 -15.58 0.89
C VAL A 303 -11.02 -15.08 2.10
N TRP A 304 -9.75 -15.42 2.16
CA TRP A 304 -8.86 -15.10 3.26
C TRP A 304 -7.78 -14.13 2.81
N TYR A 305 -7.54 -13.12 3.62
CA TYR A 305 -6.53 -12.09 3.38
C TYR A 305 -5.44 -12.15 4.44
N LEU A 306 -4.20 -12.33 4.06
CA LEU A 306 -3.05 -12.14 4.94
C LEU A 306 -2.60 -10.69 4.85
N VAL A 307 -2.96 -9.89 5.86
CA VAL A 307 -2.74 -8.44 5.85
C VAL A 307 -2.15 -7.95 7.16
N LYS A 308 -1.48 -6.79 7.08
CA LYS A 308 -0.98 -6.02 8.22
C LYS A 308 -1.47 -4.59 8.11
N GLY A 309 -2.00 -4.05 9.22
CA GLY A 309 -2.66 -2.74 9.22
C GLY A 309 -4.16 -2.86 8.95
N GLU A 310 -4.86 -1.74 8.81
CA GLU A 310 -6.31 -1.66 8.69
C GLU A 310 -6.75 -1.19 7.32
N ALA A 311 -7.74 -1.88 6.74
CA ALA A 311 -8.34 -1.53 5.46
C ALA A 311 -9.81 -1.94 5.38
N THR A 312 -10.46 -1.45 4.34
CA THR A 312 -11.71 -2.01 3.86
C THR A 312 -11.42 -2.89 2.64
N ALA A 313 -11.81 -4.16 2.70
CA ALA A 313 -11.87 -5.04 1.55
C ALA A 313 -13.27 -4.99 0.95
N MET A 314 -13.35 -4.83 -0.36
CA MET A 314 -14.59 -4.85 -1.11
C MET A 314 -14.48 -5.88 -2.22
N VAL A 315 -15.41 -6.81 -2.24
CA VAL A 315 -15.54 -7.81 -3.31
C VAL A 315 -16.45 -7.23 -4.38
N VAL A 316 -15.96 -7.20 -5.60
CA VAL A 316 -16.71 -6.79 -6.79
C VAL A 316 -17.14 -8.07 -7.51
N VAL A 317 -18.43 -8.30 -7.59
CA VAL A 317 -19.01 -9.56 -8.10
C VAL A 317 -19.50 -9.35 -9.52
N ASP A 318 -19.09 -10.17 -10.47
CA ASP A 318 -19.47 -10.13 -11.90
C ASP A 318 -19.40 -8.69 -12.45
N SER A 319 -18.31 -7.98 -12.16
CA SER A 319 -18.09 -6.56 -12.53
C SER A 319 -19.05 -5.55 -11.88
N HIS A 320 -19.95 -5.99 -11.01
CA HIS A 320 -20.89 -5.13 -10.30
C HIS A 320 -20.32 -4.68 -8.97
N ARG A 321 -19.92 -3.42 -8.92
CA ARG A 321 -19.41 -2.80 -7.73
C ARG A 321 -20.51 -2.16 -6.92
N MET A 322 -20.93 -2.86 -5.88
CA MET A 322 -22.02 -2.41 -5.01
C MET A 322 -21.46 -1.82 -3.70
N VAL A 323 -21.64 -0.54 -3.48
CA VAL A 323 -21.07 0.17 -2.32
C VAL A 323 -22.08 0.46 -1.21
N GLN A 324 -23.38 0.43 -1.49
CA GLN A 324 -24.45 0.66 -0.52
C GLN A 324 -25.73 -0.14 -0.86
N GLY A 325 -26.53 -0.43 0.17
CA GLY A 325 -27.84 -1.05 0.08
C GLY A 325 -27.91 -2.42 0.77
N PRO A 326 -29.10 -3.03 0.81
CA PRO A 326 -29.34 -4.27 1.54
C PRO A 326 -28.58 -5.49 0.99
N LEU A 327 -28.15 -5.44 -0.27
CA LEU A 327 -27.42 -6.52 -0.93
C LEU A 327 -25.92 -6.47 -0.69
N HIS A 328 -25.41 -5.53 0.10
CA HIS A 328 -23.96 -5.25 0.22
C HIS A 328 -23.33 -5.77 1.49
N GLY A 329 -24.10 -6.36 2.39
CA GLY A 329 -23.62 -6.77 3.70
C GLY A 329 -22.47 -7.76 3.67
N ASN A 330 -22.39 -8.59 2.64
CA ASN A 330 -21.40 -9.65 2.51
C ASN A 330 -20.22 -9.30 1.60
N VAL A 331 -20.31 -8.25 0.79
CA VAL A 331 -19.24 -7.88 -0.16
C VAL A 331 -18.25 -6.87 0.40
N LYS A 332 -18.53 -6.31 1.58
CA LYS A 332 -17.68 -5.33 2.24
C LYS A 332 -17.29 -5.78 3.64
N ALA A 333 -15.99 -5.83 3.91
CA ALA A 333 -15.45 -6.16 5.21
C ALA A 333 -14.39 -5.14 5.66
N ARG A 334 -14.41 -4.80 6.96
CA ARG A 334 -13.26 -4.16 7.60
C ARG A 334 -12.29 -5.26 8.00
N ILE A 335 -11.05 -5.13 7.58
CA ILE A 335 -10.01 -6.14 7.78
C ILE A 335 -8.77 -5.52 8.41
N GLY A 336 -8.02 -6.37 9.06
CA GLY A 336 -6.72 -6.02 9.58
C GLY A 336 -6.77 -5.40 10.97
N LYS A 337 -5.58 -5.29 11.56
CA LYS A 337 -5.31 -4.65 12.84
C LYS A 337 -3.93 -4.04 12.79
N GLU A 338 -3.79 -2.87 13.39
CA GLU A 338 -2.53 -2.14 13.41
C GLU A 338 -1.39 -2.98 14.01
N GLY A 339 -0.24 -3.00 13.34
CA GLY A 339 0.97 -3.68 13.79
C GLY A 339 0.96 -5.22 13.73
N GLN A 340 -0.16 -5.86 13.40
CA GLN A 340 -0.27 -7.31 13.39
C GLN A 340 -0.50 -7.87 11.98
N LEU A 341 0.31 -8.86 11.61
CA LEU A 341 0.12 -9.67 10.41
C LEU A 341 -0.78 -10.86 10.76
N ASN A 342 -2.00 -10.90 10.21
CA ASN A 342 -2.96 -11.96 10.48
C ASN A 342 -3.81 -12.28 9.26
N TRP A 343 -4.42 -13.47 9.27
CA TRP A 343 -5.46 -13.88 8.36
C TRP A 343 -6.81 -13.29 8.78
N TYR A 344 -7.55 -12.80 7.80
CA TYR A 344 -8.92 -12.29 7.96
C TYR A 344 -9.83 -12.97 6.96
N ALA A 345 -10.89 -13.60 7.47
CA ALA A 345 -11.91 -14.23 6.65
C ALA A 345 -12.92 -13.19 6.13
N HIS A 346 -13.18 -13.26 4.83
CA HIS A 346 -14.32 -12.58 4.22
C HIS A 346 -15.34 -13.64 3.80
N HIS A 347 -16.48 -13.68 4.46
CA HIS A 347 -17.51 -14.66 4.22
C HIS A 347 -18.41 -14.19 3.07
N LEU A 348 -18.41 -14.93 2.00
CA LEU A 348 -19.17 -14.67 0.78
C LEU A 348 -20.37 -15.59 0.60
N ASP A 349 -20.58 -16.47 1.58
CA ASP A 349 -21.74 -17.34 1.69
C ASP A 349 -22.38 -17.17 3.07
N LYS A 350 -23.23 -16.14 3.20
CA LYS A 350 -23.93 -15.82 4.45
C LYS A 350 -25.30 -15.22 4.20
N ARG A 351 -26.19 -15.42 5.13
CA ARG A 351 -27.53 -14.80 5.18
C ARG A 351 -28.41 -15.09 3.96
N GLY A 352 -28.29 -16.29 3.38
CA GLY A 352 -29.04 -16.68 2.20
C GLY A 352 -28.57 -16.07 0.88
N GLN A 353 -27.38 -15.45 0.90
CA GLN A 353 -26.68 -14.97 -0.30
C GLN A 353 -25.38 -15.77 -0.43
N SER A 354 -25.21 -16.45 -1.55
CA SER A 354 -23.96 -17.11 -1.93
C SER A 354 -23.41 -16.49 -3.20
N PHE A 355 -22.13 -16.20 -3.20
CA PHE A 355 -21.41 -15.75 -4.39
C PHE A 355 -20.52 -16.85 -4.99
N VAL A 356 -20.66 -18.08 -4.50
CA VAL A 356 -19.96 -19.25 -5.06
C VAL A 356 -20.37 -19.43 -6.52
N GLY A 357 -19.41 -19.67 -7.39
CA GLY A 357 -19.59 -19.77 -8.84
C GLY A 357 -19.60 -18.41 -9.59
N HIS A 358 -19.48 -17.30 -8.86
CA HIS A 358 -19.34 -15.97 -9.47
C HIS A 358 -17.89 -15.59 -9.67
N ARG A 359 -17.61 -14.76 -10.68
CA ARG A 359 -16.30 -14.15 -10.87
C ARG A 359 -16.21 -12.91 -10.01
N VAL A 360 -15.09 -12.76 -9.31
CA VAL A 360 -14.86 -11.60 -8.44
C VAL A 360 -13.44 -11.08 -8.54
N HIS A 361 -13.27 -9.84 -8.13
CA HIS A 361 -12.00 -9.34 -7.65
C HIS A 361 -12.18 -8.64 -6.31
N VAL A 362 -11.12 -8.49 -5.55
CA VAL A 362 -11.15 -7.80 -4.26
C VAL A 362 -10.38 -6.50 -4.37
N GLU A 363 -11.00 -5.42 -3.91
CA GLU A 363 -10.38 -4.10 -3.79
C GLU A 363 -10.06 -3.80 -2.33
N PHE A 364 -8.81 -3.44 -2.06
CA PHE A 364 -8.34 -3.05 -0.72
C PHE A 364 -8.15 -1.54 -0.66
N THR A 365 -8.91 -0.87 0.22
CA THR A 365 -8.76 0.56 0.50
C THR A 365 -8.22 0.73 1.92
N PRO A 366 -6.98 1.20 2.11
CA PRO A 366 -6.40 1.41 3.42
C PRO A 366 -7.18 2.42 4.25
N SER A 367 -7.41 2.11 5.53
CA SER A 367 -8.04 3.02 6.49
C SER A 367 -7.02 3.93 7.18
N LYS A 368 -5.76 3.49 7.26
CA LYS A 368 -4.64 4.20 7.88
C LYS A 368 -3.39 4.18 6.98
N GLU A 369 -2.34 4.90 7.42
CA GLU A 369 -1.10 5.03 6.65
C GLU A 369 -0.37 3.71 6.42
N HIS A 370 -0.38 2.80 7.40
CA HIS A 370 0.33 1.53 7.33
C HIS A 370 -0.62 0.39 7.00
N PHE A 371 -0.60 -0.03 5.74
CA PHE A 371 -1.35 -1.19 5.30
C PHE A 371 -0.56 -1.98 4.27
N GLU A 372 -0.55 -3.30 4.44
CA GLU A 372 0.15 -4.26 3.58
C GLU A 372 -0.77 -5.44 3.29
N VAL A 373 -0.77 -5.89 2.04
CA VAL A 373 -1.38 -7.17 1.63
C VAL A 373 -0.27 -8.11 1.20
N VAL A 374 -0.20 -9.27 1.82
CA VAL A 374 0.83 -10.29 1.53
C VAL A 374 0.30 -11.28 0.52
N MET A 375 -0.85 -11.91 0.80
CA MET A 375 -1.49 -12.86 -0.11
C MET A 375 -3.00 -12.92 0.09
N VAL A 376 -3.68 -13.45 -0.92
CA VAL A 376 -5.11 -13.73 -0.91
C VAL A 376 -5.30 -15.18 -1.34
N VAL A 377 -6.07 -15.91 -0.57
CA VAL A 377 -6.44 -17.31 -0.84
C VAL A 377 -7.93 -17.50 -0.66
N GLN A 378 -8.50 -18.53 -1.28
CA GLN A 378 -9.85 -18.95 -0.98
C GLN A 378 -9.85 -20.35 -0.32
N GLY A 379 -10.88 -20.65 0.45
CA GLY A 379 -11.00 -21.91 1.17
C GLY A 379 -11.95 -21.81 2.35
N ASP A 380 -12.58 -22.93 2.71
CA ASP A 380 -13.57 -22.97 3.79
C ASP A 380 -12.91 -23.02 5.18
N ASP A 381 -11.71 -23.55 5.25
CA ASP A 381 -10.92 -23.65 6.48
C ASP A 381 -10.00 -22.45 6.67
N SER A 382 -9.75 -22.09 7.93
CA SER A 382 -8.79 -21.02 8.27
C SER A 382 -7.37 -21.44 7.92
N PRO A 383 -6.66 -20.67 7.06
CA PRO A 383 -5.26 -20.94 6.82
C PRO A 383 -4.45 -20.80 8.11
N SER A 384 -3.60 -21.78 8.41
CA SER A 384 -2.70 -21.67 9.54
C SER A 384 -1.61 -20.63 9.22
N ARG A 385 -1.56 -19.54 9.98
CA ARG A 385 -0.51 -18.54 9.86
C ARG A 385 0.88 -19.16 9.99
N ASP A 386 1.05 -20.00 11.01
CA ASP A 386 2.34 -20.61 11.30
C ASP A 386 2.75 -21.63 10.25
N ALA A 387 1.80 -22.39 9.68
CA ALA A 387 2.07 -23.35 8.63
C ALA A 387 2.54 -22.66 7.34
N VAL A 388 1.86 -21.61 6.91
CA VAL A 388 2.24 -20.86 5.69
C VAL A 388 3.59 -20.18 5.87
N LEU A 389 3.81 -19.48 6.96
CA LEU A 389 5.08 -18.80 7.23
C LEU A 389 6.24 -19.80 7.40
N ARG A 390 6.03 -20.91 8.12
CA ARG A 390 7.02 -21.97 8.26
C ARG A 390 7.33 -22.64 6.93
N TYR A 391 6.31 -22.89 6.10
CA TYR A 391 6.53 -23.46 4.77
C TYR A 391 7.42 -22.57 3.90
N LEU A 392 7.18 -21.27 3.85
CA LEU A 392 8.01 -20.32 3.11
C LEU A 392 9.45 -20.31 3.63
N GLN A 393 9.62 -20.29 4.94
CA GLN A 393 10.94 -20.32 5.60
C GLN A 393 11.67 -21.66 5.35
N GLU A 394 11.01 -22.78 5.49
CA GLU A 394 11.61 -24.11 5.32
C GLU A 394 11.92 -24.43 3.85
N LYS A 395 11.11 -23.95 2.90
CA LYS A 395 11.37 -24.09 1.46
C LYS A 395 12.68 -23.38 1.06
N GLU A 396 12.92 -22.19 1.57
CA GLU A 396 14.16 -21.46 1.31
C GLU A 396 15.37 -22.14 1.97
N LYS A 397 15.21 -22.65 3.18
CA LYS A 397 16.25 -23.46 3.84
C LYS A 397 16.64 -24.69 3.02
N SER A 398 15.66 -25.40 2.46
CA SER A 398 15.94 -26.56 1.65
C SER A 398 16.67 -26.24 0.35
N GLN A 399 16.32 -25.13 -0.29
CA GLN A 399 17.01 -24.64 -1.48
C GLN A 399 18.45 -24.25 -1.20
N LEU A 400 18.72 -23.60 -0.04
CA LEU A 400 20.06 -23.27 0.40
C LEU A 400 20.92 -24.51 0.62
N VAL A 401 20.36 -25.51 1.32
CA VAL A 401 21.03 -26.77 1.61
C VAL A 401 21.30 -27.57 0.33
N THR A 402 20.39 -27.52 -0.65
CA THR A 402 20.56 -28.22 -1.94
C THR A 402 21.67 -27.61 -2.78
N LYS A 403 21.90 -26.29 -2.69
CA LYS A 403 22.96 -25.58 -3.42
C LYS A 403 24.36 -25.69 -2.80
N LEU A 404 24.46 -26.13 -1.54
CA LEU A 404 25.75 -26.27 -0.84
C LEU A 404 26.55 -27.51 -1.28
N ASP A 405 25.94 -28.47 -1.96
CA ASP A 405 26.63 -29.64 -2.50
C ASP A 405 27.31 -29.29 -3.84
N GLY A 406 28.57 -28.87 -3.76
CA GLY A 406 29.44 -28.70 -4.92
C GLY A 406 29.50 -27.31 -5.53
N THR A 407 29.01 -26.28 -4.86
CA THR A 407 28.93 -24.91 -5.38
C THR A 407 30.04 -23.97 -4.91
N SER A 408 30.39 -23.04 -5.76
CA SER A 408 31.38 -21.99 -5.50
C SER A 408 30.89 -20.97 -4.47
N PHE A 409 31.83 -20.25 -3.82
CA PHE A 409 31.52 -19.22 -2.82
C PHE A 409 30.61 -18.09 -3.33
N SER A 410 30.61 -17.81 -4.64
CA SER A 410 29.74 -16.79 -5.25
C SER A 410 28.25 -17.21 -5.28
N GLU A 411 27.97 -18.49 -5.50
CA GLU A 411 26.60 -19.02 -5.49
C GLU A 411 26.07 -19.17 -4.05
N LEU A 412 26.97 -19.40 -3.09
CA LEU A 412 26.69 -19.31 -1.67
C LEU A 412 26.29 -17.89 -1.25
N ALA A 413 26.87 -16.85 -1.83
CA ALA A 413 26.55 -15.46 -1.52
C ALA A 413 25.14 -15.08 -2.00
N GLU A 414 24.72 -15.49 -3.20
CA GLU A 414 23.34 -15.27 -3.68
C GLU A 414 22.29 -16.04 -2.86
N SER A 415 22.63 -17.25 -2.47
CA SER A 415 21.78 -18.09 -1.61
C SER A 415 21.71 -17.56 -0.19
N PHE A 416 22.79 -16.95 0.30
CA PHE A 416 22.88 -16.27 1.57
C PHE A 416 22.02 -15.02 1.66
N GLU A 417 21.99 -14.22 0.61
CA GLU A 417 21.11 -13.06 0.53
C GLU A 417 19.64 -13.44 0.72
N LYS A 418 19.17 -14.52 0.08
CA LYS A 418 17.82 -15.03 0.25
C LYS A 418 17.54 -15.54 1.67
N THR A 419 18.48 -16.24 2.28
CA THR A 419 18.32 -16.75 3.66
C THR A 419 18.36 -15.63 4.69
N LEU A 420 19.23 -14.64 4.50
CA LEU A 420 19.27 -13.44 5.32
C LEU A 420 17.95 -12.68 5.25
N ILE A 421 17.37 -12.62 4.08
CA ILE A 421 16.11 -11.94 3.82
C ILE A 421 14.96 -12.57 4.60
N GLN A 422 14.88 -13.87 4.70
CA GLN A 422 13.72 -14.55 5.28
C GLN A 422 13.87 -14.93 6.76
N GLU A 423 15.03 -15.46 7.15
CA GLU A 423 15.28 -15.93 8.51
C GLU A 423 16.15 -15.01 9.34
N GLY A 424 17.05 -14.33 8.67
CA GLY A 424 18.02 -13.44 9.27
C GLY A 424 17.51 -12.05 9.57
N LEU A 425 16.33 -11.65 9.01
CA LEU A 425 15.85 -10.28 9.17
C LEU A 425 15.61 -9.90 10.62
N SER A 426 14.95 -10.74 11.39
CA SER A 426 14.75 -10.47 12.82
C SER A 426 16.06 -10.49 13.58
N TRP A 427 16.98 -11.40 13.22
CA TRP A 427 18.32 -11.48 13.79
C TRP A 427 19.16 -10.28 13.36
N LEU A 428 19.13 -9.90 12.08
CA LEU A 428 19.86 -8.74 11.56
C LEU A 428 19.35 -7.44 12.19
N MET A 429 18.03 -7.28 12.31
CA MET A 429 17.42 -6.11 12.96
C MET A 429 17.84 -5.97 14.42
N ALA A 430 18.03 -7.09 15.11
CA ALA A 430 18.54 -7.09 16.48
C ALA A 430 20.04 -6.73 16.58
N ASN A 431 20.78 -6.74 15.47
CA ASN A 431 22.22 -6.51 15.41
C ASN A 431 22.56 -5.32 14.50
N GLU A 432 22.16 -4.11 14.89
CA GLU A 432 22.35 -2.87 14.12
C GLU A 432 23.82 -2.64 13.69
N ASN A 433 24.80 -3.11 14.47
CA ASN A 433 26.22 -3.03 14.15
C ASN A 433 26.63 -3.79 12.88
N LEU A 434 25.81 -4.72 12.40
CA LEU A 434 26.07 -5.48 11.18
C LEU A 434 25.61 -4.74 9.92
N TRP A 435 24.53 -3.97 10.02
CA TRP A 435 23.91 -3.28 8.89
C TRP A 435 23.85 -1.76 9.04
N GLY A 436 24.12 -1.22 10.23
CA GLY A 436 24.17 0.21 10.50
C GLY A 436 25.21 0.93 9.64
N TYR A 437 25.20 2.25 9.68
CA TYR A 437 26.08 3.07 8.84
C TYR A 437 27.44 3.32 9.48
N ASP A 438 28.51 3.27 8.69
CA ASP A 438 29.75 3.98 8.98
C ASP A 438 29.62 5.45 8.52
N HIS A 439 30.61 6.28 8.91
CA HIS A 439 30.59 7.70 8.56
C HIS A 439 30.56 7.97 7.05
N SER A 440 31.19 7.14 6.25
CA SER A 440 31.28 7.32 4.80
C SER A 440 30.00 6.95 4.11
N SER A 441 29.41 5.80 4.43
CA SER A 441 28.15 5.34 3.85
C SER A 441 26.94 6.15 4.34
N LEU A 442 26.97 6.60 5.60
CA LEU A 442 25.89 7.44 6.14
C LEU A 442 25.71 8.74 5.33
N ALA A 443 26.80 9.42 5.00
CA ALA A 443 26.74 10.67 4.23
C ALA A 443 26.10 10.46 2.85
N VAL A 444 26.45 9.38 2.14
CA VAL A 444 25.87 9.03 0.84
C VAL A 444 24.37 8.74 0.93
N VAL A 445 23.97 7.99 1.95
CA VAL A 445 22.56 7.62 2.15
C VAL A 445 21.74 8.85 2.60
N GLN A 446 22.31 9.71 3.44
CA GLN A 446 21.68 10.98 3.83
C GLN A 446 21.46 11.89 2.63
N ASP A 447 22.43 12.00 1.72
CA ASP A 447 22.29 12.76 0.45
C ASP A 447 21.17 12.14 -0.43
N PHE A 448 21.13 10.83 -0.57
CA PHE A 448 20.06 10.14 -1.29
C PHE A 448 18.69 10.44 -0.69
N ILE A 449 18.55 10.31 0.64
CA ILE A 449 17.29 10.58 1.33
C ILE A 449 16.90 12.05 1.24
N ALA A 450 17.84 12.97 1.33
CA ALA A 450 17.59 14.41 1.15
C ALA A 450 17.06 14.72 -0.26
N LYS A 451 17.69 14.17 -1.29
CA LYS A 451 17.23 14.29 -2.69
C LYS A 451 15.84 13.69 -2.88
N ARG A 452 15.60 12.50 -2.33
CA ARG A 452 14.28 11.86 -2.38
C ARG A 452 13.22 12.73 -1.68
N ASN A 453 13.49 13.22 -0.49
CA ASN A 453 12.55 14.06 0.27
C ASN A 453 12.27 15.37 -0.45
N LYS A 454 13.28 15.96 -1.10
CA LYS A 454 13.10 17.14 -1.96
C LYS A 454 12.13 16.82 -3.10
N LEU A 455 12.35 15.73 -3.85
CA LEU A 455 11.45 15.31 -4.94
C LEU A 455 10.03 15.06 -4.43
N ILE A 456 9.88 14.41 -3.26
CA ILE A 456 8.56 14.19 -2.64
C ILE A 456 7.89 15.52 -2.31
N SER A 457 8.63 16.52 -1.82
CA SER A 457 8.08 17.85 -1.52
C SER A 457 7.67 18.64 -2.76
N GLU A 458 8.29 18.36 -3.90
CA GLU A 458 7.97 18.96 -5.20
C GLU A 458 6.73 18.33 -5.86
N ILE A 459 6.26 17.17 -5.39
CA ILE A 459 5.02 16.58 -5.86
C ILE A 459 3.86 17.52 -5.54
N ARG A 460 3.21 18.04 -6.57
CA ARG A 460 2.04 18.88 -6.41
C ARG A 460 0.86 18.06 -5.91
N LYS A 461 0.53 18.23 -4.64
CA LYS A 461 -0.59 17.54 -3.97
C LYS A 461 -1.95 18.11 -4.37
N ASP A 462 -1.97 19.29 -4.95
CA ASP A 462 -3.16 19.99 -5.43
C ASP A 462 -3.26 19.96 -6.97
N SER A 463 -2.69 18.92 -7.60
CA SER A 463 -2.78 18.79 -9.04
C SER A 463 -4.25 18.70 -9.47
N ARG A 464 -4.59 19.36 -10.57
CA ARG A 464 -5.89 19.22 -11.19
C ARG A 464 -6.07 17.75 -11.57
N THR A 465 -7.05 17.11 -10.93
CA THR A 465 -7.41 15.73 -11.24
C THR A 465 -8.61 15.74 -12.17
N ALA A 466 -8.59 14.91 -13.20
CA ALA A 466 -9.74 14.59 -14.00
C ALA A 466 -10.19 13.17 -13.71
N MET A 467 -11.48 12.92 -13.73
CA MET A 467 -11.96 11.55 -13.75
C MET A 467 -11.46 10.86 -15.01
N ALA A 468 -10.84 9.72 -14.82
CA ALA A 468 -10.35 8.88 -15.91
C ALA A 468 -10.83 7.44 -15.71
N ILE A 469 -10.99 6.74 -16.81
CA ILE A 469 -11.31 5.32 -16.79
C ILE A 469 -10.00 4.56 -16.91
N GLN A 470 -9.73 3.74 -15.92
CA GLN A 470 -8.64 2.77 -16.01
C GLN A 470 -9.14 1.51 -16.74
N ASP A 471 -8.30 0.91 -17.55
CA ASP A 471 -8.66 -0.32 -18.23
C ASP A 471 -8.86 -1.48 -17.24
N GLY A 472 -9.73 -2.41 -17.59
CA GLY A 472 -10.07 -3.57 -16.79
C GLY A 472 -9.56 -4.87 -17.41
N ASP A 473 -10.01 -5.98 -16.84
CA ASP A 473 -9.67 -7.31 -17.29
C ASP A 473 -10.40 -7.68 -18.60
N ALA A 474 -9.78 -8.59 -19.36
CA ALA A 474 -10.30 -9.09 -20.64
C ALA A 474 -11.40 -10.14 -20.44
N GLU A 475 -12.47 -9.81 -19.74
CA GLU A 475 -13.52 -10.75 -19.40
C GLU A 475 -14.73 -10.66 -20.35
N ASN A 476 -15.22 -11.82 -20.79
CA ASN A 476 -16.52 -11.95 -21.43
C ASN A 476 -17.62 -12.03 -20.37
N GLU A 477 -18.86 -11.71 -20.72
CA GLU A 477 -19.96 -11.65 -19.76
C GLU A 477 -21.07 -12.64 -20.13
N TYR A 478 -21.84 -13.07 -19.14
CA TYR A 478 -22.99 -13.93 -19.34
C TYR A 478 -24.24 -13.13 -19.73
N VAL A 479 -25.10 -13.70 -20.53
CA VAL A 479 -26.46 -13.22 -20.68
C VAL A 479 -27.21 -13.51 -19.38
N PHE A 480 -27.65 -12.47 -18.67
CA PHE A 480 -28.45 -12.65 -17.45
C PHE A 480 -29.91 -12.85 -17.82
N ILE A 481 -30.41 -14.10 -17.66
CA ILE A 481 -31.79 -14.44 -18.01
C ILE A 481 -32.75 -13.59 -17.17
N ARG A 482 -33.59 -12.79 -17.84
CA ARG A 482 -34.47 -11.81 -17.23
C ARG A 482 -33.77 -10.78 -16.32
N GLY A 483 -32.50 -10.48 -16.61
CA GLY A 483 -31.70 -9.54 -15.84
C GLY A 483 -31.24 -10.06 -14.48
N SER A 484 -31.44 -11.32 -14.17
CA SER A 484 -30.99 -11.91 -12.90
C SER A 484 -29.54 -12.35 -12.96
N TYR A 485 -28.67 -11.73 -12.17
CA TYR A 485 -27.25 -12.07 -12.08
C TYR A 485 -27.01 -13.50 -11.57
N SER A 486 -27.96 -14.07 -10.81
CA SER A 486 -27.90 -15.46 -10.33
C SER A 486 -28.41 -16.47 -11.34
N ASN A 487 -29.01 -16.02 -12.45
CA ASN A 487 -29.50 -16.90 -13.51
C ASN A 487 -28.74 -16.64 -14.80
N LYS A 488 -27.52 -17.21 -14.88
CA LYS A 488 -26.59 -17.04 -15.98
C LYS A 488 -27.02 -17.90 -17.17
N GLY A 489 -27.12 -17.30 -18.34
CA GLY A 489 -27.30 -17.95 -19.61
C GLY A 489 -25.95 -18.20 -20.31
N GLU A 490 -25.94 -17.99 -21.61
CA GLU A 490 -24.75 -18.19 -22.45
C GLU A 490 -23.66 -17.16 -22.15
N LEU A 491 -22.40 -17.60 -22.15
CA LEU A 491 -21.23 -16.71 -22.09
C LEU A 491 -21.02 -16.08 -23.46
N VAL A 492 -21.11 -14.75 -23.56
CA VAL A 492 -20.97 -14.02 -24.81
C VAL A 492 -19.65 -13.23 -24.85
N PRO A 493 -18.98 -13.23 -26.02
CA PRO A 493 -17.75 -12.46 -26.17
C PRO A 493 -18.04 -10.94 -26.19
N ARG A 494 -17.10 -10.16 -25.68
CA ARG A 494 -17.11 -8.72 -25.82
C ARG A 494 -17.00 -8.37 -27.30
N ARG A 495 -17.91 -7.56 -27.81
CA ARG A 495 -17.92 -7.06 -29.19
C ARG A 495 -18.79 -5.83 -29.34
N PHE A 496 -18.61 -5.11 -30.42
CA PHE A 496 -19.58 -4.10 -30.85
C PHE A 496 -20.85 -4.78 -31.39
N LEU A 497 -21.84 -3.99 -31.79
CA LEU A 497 -23.09 -4.50 -32.33
C LEU A 497 -22.83 -5.38 -33.56
N GLU A 498 -23.31 -6.61 -33.53
CA GLU A 498 -23.14 -7.56 -34.64
C GLU A 498 -23.78 -7.08 -35.92
N ALA A 499 -24.95 -6.43 -35.81
CA ALA A 499 -25.66 -5.79 -36.93
C ALA A 499 -24.84 -4.70 -37.64
N LEU A 500 -23.81 -4.15 -37.00
CA LEU A 500 -22.86 -3.20 -37.55
C LEU A 500 -21.50 -3.83 -37.84
N GLY A 501 -21.44 -5.14 -37.96
CA GLY A 501 -20.21 -5.87 -38.30
C GLY A 501 -19.25 -6.06 -37.14
N GLY A 502 -19.70 -5.90 -35.89
CA GLY A 502 -18.89 -6.10 -34.70
C GLY A 502 -18.41 -7.55 -34.55
N LYS A 503 -17.10 -7.74 -34.50
CA LYS A 503 -16.44 -9.03 -34.28
C LYS A 503 -16.02 -9.15 -32.80
N PRO A 504 -15.89 -10.39 -32.28
CA PRO A 504 -15.33 -10.63 -30.96
C PRO A 504 -13.96 -9.94 -30.78
N ILE A 505 -13.79 -9.24 -29.65
CA ILE A 505 -12.54 -8.55 -29.32
C ILE A 505 -11.55 -9.59 -28.78
N GLN A 506 -10.40 -9.70 -29.45
CA GLN A 506 -9.31 -10.63 -29.14
C GLN A 506 -8.17 -9.90 -28.41
N ASP A 507 -8.49 -9.11 -27.37
CA ASP A 507 -7.51 -8.32 -26.65
C ASP A 507 -7.40 -8.76 -25.19
N THR A 508 -6.21 -8.56 -24.60
CA THR A 508 -5.93 -8.78 -23.18
C THR A 508 -6.51 -7.69 -22.28
N GLY A 509 -6.87 -6.53 -22.83
CA GLY A 509 -7.56 -5.43 -22.14
C GLY A 509 -9.08 -5.56 -22.16
N SER A 510 -9.77 -4.57 -21.58
CA SER A 510 -11.24 -4.57 -21.49
C SER A 510 -11.98 -4.49 -22.81
N GLY A 511 -11.30 -4.03 -23.86
CA GLY A 511 -11.91 -3.77 -25.19
C GLY A 511 -12.57 -2.39 -25.32
N ARG A 512 -12.46 -1.52 -24.30
CA ARG A 512 -13.06 -0.17 -24.35
C ARG A 512 -12.51 0.70 -25.49
N LEU A 513 -11.20 0.60 -25.75
CA LEU A 513 -10.56 1.34 -26.84
C LEU A 513 -11.13 0.89 -28.18
N GLN A 514 -11.20 -0.42 -28.42
CA GLN A 514 -11.75 -1.01 -29.63
C GLN A 514 -13.24 -0.65 -29.80
N LEU A 515 -13.99 -0.67 -28.70
CA LEU A 515 -15.38 -0.21 -28.71
C LEU A 515 -15.48 1.27 -29.12
N ALA A 516 -14.67 2.14 -28.53
CA ALA A 516 -14.67 3.56 -28.85
C ALA A 516 -14.28 3.81 -30.33
N GLU A 517 -13.28 3.10 -30.84
CA GLU A 517 -12.85 3.19 -32.25
C GLU A 517 -13.97 2.75 -33.20
N GLN A 518 -14.68 1.66 -32.88
CA GLN A 518 -15.81 1.20 -33.68
C GLN A 518 -17.00 2.16 -33.61
N MET A 519 -17.24 2.79 -32.46
CA MET A 519 -18.30 3.79 -32.31
C MET A 519 -18.07 5.01 -33.20
N VAL A 520 -16.84 5.52 -33.26
CA VAL A 520 -16.49 6.70 -34.10
C VAL A 520 -16.04 6.35 -35.51
N SER A 521 -16.11 5.09 -35.88
CA SER A 521 -15.76 4.65 -37.21
C SER A 521 -16.64 5.35 -38.27
N PRO A 522 -16.07 5.81 -39.40
CA PRO A 522 -16.85 6.37 -40.51
C PRO A 522 -17.91 5.40 -41.07
N GLN A 523 -17.72 4.10 -40.85
CA GLN A 523 -18.69 3.07 -41.26
C GLN A 523 -19.88 2.94 -40.30
N ASN A 524 -19.80 3.53 -39.11
CA ASN A 524 -20.91 3.57 -38.19
C ASN A 524 -21.92 4.64 -38.64
N PRO A 525 -23.12 4.25 -39.07
CA PRO A 525 -24.08 5.21 -39.66
C PRO A 525 -24.78 6.07 -38.60
N TYR A 526 -24.67 5.74 -37.31
CA TYR A 526 -25.52 6.36 -36.28
C TYR A 526 -24.85 7.54 -35.58
N ILE A 527 -23.60 7.42 -35.12
CA ILE A 527 -22.97 8.42 -34.23
C ILE A 527 -22.98 9.82 -34.84
N SER A 528 -22.56 9.94 -36.11
CA SER A 528 -22.53 11.23 -36.81
C SER A 528 -23.92 11.81 -37.01
N ARG A 529 -24.90 10.96 -37.39
CA ARG A 529 -26.30 11.40 -37.53
C ARG A 529 -26.94 11.86 -36.23
N VAL A 530 -26.71 11.12 -35.16
CA VAL A 530 -27.23 11.45 -33.82
C VAL A 530 -26.67 12.77 -33.32
N ILE A 531 -25.35 12.99 -33.42
CA ILE A 531 -24.74 14.23 -32.90
C ILE A 531 -25.15 15.46 -33.76
N VAL A 532 -25.17 15.35 -35.06
CA VAL A 532 -25.62 16.49 -35.90
C VAL A 532 -27.07 16.77 -35.71
N ASN A 533 -27.93 15.76 -35.51
CA ASN A 533 -29.34 15.94 -35.20
C ASN A 533 -29.57 16.64 -33.86
N ARG A 534 -28.77 16.29 -32.84
CA ARG A 534 -28.81 16.97 -31.54
C ARG A 534 -28.34 18.42 -31.62
N ILE A 535 -27.27 18.71 -32.37
CA ILE A 535 -26.83 20.09 -32.62
C ILE A 535 -27.92 20.86 -33.33
N TRP A 536 -28.53 20.28 -34.38
CA TRP A 536 -29.66 20.87 -35.08
C TRP A 536 -30.83 21.16 -34.14
N HIS A 537 -31.19 20.18 -33.29
CA HIS A 537 -32.25 20.36 -32.29
C HIS A 537 -31.99 21.55 -31.36
N HIS A 538 -30.75 21.67 -30.83
CA HIS A 538 -30.41 22.80 -29.97
C HIS A 538 -30.44 24.14 -30.69
N LEU A 539 -30.11 24.20 -31.97
CA LEU A 539 -30.15 25.44 -32.75
C LEU A 539 -31.55 25.80 -33.20
N PHE A 540 -32.29 24.84 -33.71
CA PHE A 540 -33.60 25.06 -34.34
C PHE A 540 -34.82 24.67 -33.48
N GLY A 541 -34.59 24.12 -32.27
CA GLY A 541 -35.66 23.74 -31.34
C GLY A 541 -36.31 22.38 -31.60
N ARG A 542 -36.13 21.80 -32.80
CA ARG A 542 -36.58 20.45 -33.18
C ARG A 542 -35.52 19.76 -33.99
N GLY A 543 -35.28 18.49 -33.81
CA GLY A 543 -34.37 17.71 -34.62
C GLY A 543 -34.91 17.43 -36.03
N ILE A 544 -34.03 17.15 -36.98
CA ILE A 544 -34.39 16.57 -38.29
C ILE A 544 -35.09 15.23 -38.08
N VAL A 545 -34.59 14.44 -37.13
CA VAL A 545 -35.31 13.35 -36.47
C VAL A 545 -35.84 13.92 -35.15
N ALA A 546 -37.15 14.05 -35.03
CA ALA A 546 -37.75 14.72 -33.86
C ALA A 546 -37.62 13.92 -32.57
N SER A 547 -37.54 12.58 -32.64
CA SER A 547 -37.15 11.70 -31.52
C SER A 547 -35.63 11.68 -31.36
N THR A 548 -35.05 12.72 -30.73
CA THR A 548 -33.60 12.91 -30.63
C THR A 548 -32.84 11.78 -29.91
N ASP A 549 -33.53 11.04 -29.08
CA ASP A 549 -32.99 9.94 -28.27
C ASP A 549 -33.34 8.55 -28.82
N ASP A 550 -34.13 8.49 -29.90
CA ASP A 550 -34.54 7.25 -30.53
C ASP A 550 -34.43 7.32 -32.05
N PHE A 551 -33.39 6.69 -32.59
CA PHE A 551 -33.15 6.46 -34.02
C PHE A 551 -33.50 5.04 -34.44
N GLY A 552 -34.09 4.28 -33.56
CA GLY A 552 -34.51 2.91 -33.78
C GLY A 552 -35.87 2.77 -34.44
N TYR A 553 -36.40 1.56 -34.41
CA TYR A 553 -37.68 1.21 -35.05
C TYR A 553 -38.89 2.02 -34.55
N LEU A 554 -38.86 2.39 -33.26
CA LEU A 554 -39.93 3.19 -32.65
C LEU A 554 -39.72 4.71 -32.82
N GLY A 555 -38.55 5.12 -33.30
CA GLY A 555 -38.21 6.51 -33.54
C GLY A 555 -38.93 7.11 -34.75
N GLN A 556 -38.97 8.43 -34.78
CA GLN A 556 -39.56 9.16 -35.93
C GLN A 556 -38.60 9.15 -37.13
N ARG A 557 -39.18 9.12 -38.32
CA ARG A 557 -38.38 9.24 -39.54
C ARG A 557 -37.87 10.67 -39.67
N PRO A 558 -36.67 10.84 -40.26
CA PRO A 558 -36.12 12.18 -40.52
C PRO A 558 -37.03 12.93 -41.52
N SER A 559 -37.29 14.20 -41.22
CA SER A 559 -38.06 15.09 -42.13
C SER A 559 -37.28 15.39 -43.41
N HIS A 560 -35.95 15.42 -43.34
CA HIS A 560 -35.04 15.67 -44.45
C HIS A 560 -33.88 14.67 -44.39
N PRO A 561 -34.05 13.43 -44.88
CA PRO A 561 -33.06 12.38 -44.77
C PRO A 561 -31.74 12.73 -45.48
N GLU A 562 -31.80 13.29 -46.68
CA GLU A 562 -30.62 13.67 -47.46
C GLU A 562 -29.84 14.80 -46.79
N LEU A 563 -30.50 15.74 -46.14
CA LEU A 563 -29.86 16.80 -45.38
C LEU A 563 -29.14 16.21 -44.16
N LEU A 564 -29.79 15.29 -43.43
CA LEU A 564 -29.18 14.62 -42.29
C LEU A 564 -27.93 13.88 -42.69
N ASP A 565 -27.97 13.17 -43.81
CA ASP A 565 -26.80 12.43 -44.34
C ASP A 565 -25.69 13.36 -44.78
N HIS A 566 -26.01 14.44 -45.48
CA HIS A 566 -25.05 15.46 -45.90
C HIS A 566 -24.32 16.07 -44.67
N LEU A 567 -25.11 16.48 -43.67
CA LEU A 567 -24.57 17.07 -42.43
C LEU A 567 -23.67 16.08 -41.67
N ALA A 568 -24.10 14.83 -41.59
CA ALA A 568 -23.32 13.77 -40.93
C ALA A 568 -21.99 13.51 -41.63
N MET A 569 -22.00 13.40 -42.97
CA MET A 569 -20.76 13.20 -43.76
C MET A 569 -19.84 14.42 -43.66
N LYS A 570 -20.41 15.62 -43.75
CA LYS A 570 -19.64 16.86 -43.59
C LYS A 570 -19.01 16.95 -42.20
N PHE A 571 -19.70 16.58 -41.15
CA PHE A 571 -19.20 16.58 -39.78
C PHE A 571 -17.97 15.65 -39.62
N ILE A 572 -18.03 14.43 -40.19
CA ILE A 572 -16.89 13.51 -40.24
C ILE A 572 -15.71 14.15 -41.01
N LYS A 573 -15.98 14.70 -42.25
CA LYS A 573 -14.97 15.32 -43.08
C LYS A 573 -14.31 16.52 -42.41
N ASP A 574 -15.02 17.29 -41.63
CA ASP A 574 -14.52 18.45 -40.88
C ASP A 574 -13.76 18.05 -39.58
N GLY A 575 -13.49 16.76 -39.38
CA GLY A 575 -12.72 16.21 -38.26
C GLY A 575 -13.51 16.18 -36.95
N TRP A 576 -14.81 15.91 -36.98
CA TRP A 576 -15.68 15.81 -35.82
C TRP A 576 -15.74 17.09 -34.99
N SER A 577 -15.54 18.25 -35.62
CA SER A 577 -15.51 19.55 -34.92
C SER A 577 -16.89 20.13 -34.72
N ILE A 578 -17.41 20.06 -33.52
CA ILE A 578 -18.70 20.65 -33.10
C ILE A 578 -18.70 22.14 -33.39
N LYS A 579 -17.66 22.89 -33.08
CA LYS A 579 -17.55 24.33 -33.33
C LYS A 579 -17.63 24.68 -34.82
N LYS A 580 -16.97 23.94 -35.69
CA LYS A 580 -17.05 24.16 -37.15
C LYS A 580 -18.45 23.85 -37.64
N HIS A 581 -19.08 22.80 -37.14
CA HIS A 581 -20.43 22.41 -37.52
C HIS A 581 -21.47 23.45 -37.08
N ILE A 582 -21.43 23.92 -35.84
CA ILE A 582 -22.28 25.01 -35.35
C ILE A 582 -22.10 26.26 -36.22
N LYS A 583 -20.85 26.68 -36.46
CA LYS A 583 -20.54 27.82 -37.33
C LYS A 583 -21.17 27.66 -38.70
N PHE A 584 -21.05 26.49 -39.31
CA PHE A 584 -21.66 26.20 -40.61
C PHE A 584 -23.17 26.36 -40.58
N LEU A 585 -23.85 25.85 -39.56
CA LEU A 585 -25.30 25.92 -39.43
C LEU A 585 -25.80 27.34 -39.15
N VAL A 586 -25.16 28.12 -38.29
CA VAL A 586 -25.60 29.49 -37.95
C VAL A 586 -25.35 30.47 -39.11
N HIS A 587 -24.46 30.17 -40.02
CA HIS A 587 -24.30 30.93 -41.27
C HIS A 587 -25.25 30.52 -42.41
N SER A 588 -26.05 29.47 -42.20
CA SER A 588 -27.02 29.04 -43.20
C SER A 588 -28.19 30.06 -43.33
N GLN A 589 -28.75 30.18 -44.53
CA GLN A 589 -29.92 30.98 -44.75
C GLN A 589 -31.08 30.48 -43.88
N THR A 590 -31.22 29.18 -43.69
CA THR A 590 -32.23 28.57 -42.84
C THR A 590 -32.18 29.09 -41.40
N TYR A 591 -30.98 29.26 -40.81
CA TYR A 591 -30.85 29.80 -39.46
C TYR A 591 -31.16 31.29 -39.38
N GLN A 592 -30.86 32.02 -40.46
CA GLN A 592 -31.02 33.47 -40.52
C GLN A 592 -32.42 33.92 -40.96
N MET A 593 -33.34 32.98 -41.22
CA MET A 593 -34.74 33.32 -41.54
C MET A 593 -35.45 34.05 -40.41
N SER A 594 -36.40 34.89 -40.77
CA SER A 594 -37.37 35.50 -39.84
C SER A 594 -38.19 34.43 -39.11
N SER A 595 -38.55 34.69 -37.87
CA SER A 595 -39.53 33.87 -37.13
C SER A 595 -40.98 34.16 -37.53
N GLN A 596 -41.22 35.24 -38.24
CA GLN A 596 -42.57 35.56 -38.76
C GLN A 596 -42.88 34.71 -39.99
N ALA A 597 -44.12 34.26 -40.08
CA ALA A 597 -44.64 33.52 -41.23
C ALA A 597 -44.98 34.50 -42.37
N HIS A 598 -43.99 34.82 -43.18
CA HIS A 598 -44.21 35.71 -44.35
C HIS A 598 -44.95 34.99 -45.50
N ASP A 599 -44.82 33.69 -45.66
CA ASP A 599 -45.53 32.87 -46.61
C ASP A 599 -46.75 32.19 -45.93
N LEU A 600 -47.91 32.76 -46.10
CA LEU A 600 -49.16 32.24 -45.54
C LEU A 600 -49.59 30.90 -46.14
N LYS A 601 -49.17 30.59 -47.38
CA LYS A 601 -49.43 29.28 -47.99
C LYS A 601 -48.55 28.20 -47.31
N ALA A 602 -47.28 28.48 -47.16
CA ALA A 602 -46.36 27.58 -46.43
C ALA A 602 -46.85 27.37 -44.99
N ALA A 603 -47.24 28.43 -44.28
CA ALA A 603 -47.75 28.32 -42.89
C ALA A 603 -49.05 27.50 -42.81
N LYS A 604 -49.91 27.52 -43.85
CA LYS A 604 -51.09 26.69 -43.90
C LYS A 604 -50.80 25.23 -44.23
N LEU A 605 -49.81 24.97 -45.10
CA LEU A 605 -49.37 23.62 -45.50
C LEU A 605 -48.59 22.93 -44.44
N ASP A 606 -47.73 23.65 -43.74
CA ASP A 606 -46.88 23.16 -42.65
C ASP A 606 -47.01 24.02 -41.38
N PRO A 607 -48.15 23.93 -40.69
CA PRO A 607 -48.41 24.74 -39.50
C PRO A 607 -47.43 24.44 -38.36
N THR A 608 -46.88 23.24 -38.31
CA THR A 608 -45.94 22.79 -37.30
C THR A 608 -44.48 23.17 -37.63
N ASN A 609 -44.26 23.83 -38.78
CA ASN A 609 -42.92 24.21 -39.25
C ASN A 609 -41.91 23.03 -39.31
N SER A 610 -42.42 21.87 -39.72
CA SER A 610 -41.62 20.65 -39.85
C SER A 610 -40.56 20.73 -40.98
N PHE A 611 -40.83 21.60 -41.97
CA PHE A 611 -39.98 21.83 -43.13
C PHE A 611 -39.16 23.13 -43.06
N TRP A 612 -39.11 23.76 -41.89
CA TRP A 612 -38.35 24.99 -41.61
C TRP A 612 -38.55 26.10 -42.62
N HIS A 613 -39.80 26.46 -42.93
CA HIS A 613 -40.13 27.60 -43.77
C HIS A 613 -39.98 28.95 -43.03
N ARG A 614 -39.75 28.97 -41.73
CA ARG A 614 -39.41 30.09 -40.88
C ARG A 614 -38.50 29.64 -39.72
N MET A 615 -37.80 30.56 -39.07
CA MET A 615 -37.08 30.24 -37.83
C MET A 615 -38.09 29.95 -36.71
N PRO A 616 -37.99 28.82 -35.99
CA PRO A 616 -38.89 28.56 -34.89
C PRO A 616 -38.59 29.44 -33.68
N VAL A 617 -39.65 29.90 -33.01
CA VAL A 617 -39.54 30.57 -31.72
C VAL A 617 -39.39 29.49 -30.64
N LYS A 618 -38.33 29.55 -29.85
CA LYS A 618 -38.09 28.63 -28.75
C LYS A 618 -37.89 29.38 -27.43
N ARG A 619 -38.32 28.76 -26.35
CA ARG A 619 -38.03 29.24 -24.99
C ARG A 619 -36.56 29.01 -24.66
N LEU A 620 -35.94 29.98 -24.01
CA LEU A 620 -34.60 29.78 -23.45
C LEU A 620 -34.66 28.80 -22.28
N GLU A 621 -33.59 28.02 -22.14
CA GLU A 621 -33.38 27.16 -20.97
C GLU A 621 -33.11 28.00 -19.73
N GLY A 622 -33.39 27.46 -18.53
CA GLY A 622 -33.22 28.16 -17.25
C GLY A 622 -31.81 28.67 -17.02
N GLU A 623 -30.81 27.86 -17.39
CA GLU A 623 -29.40 28.20 -17.32
C GLU A 623 -29.06 29.41 -18.23
N ALA A 624 -29.55 29.41 -19.46
CA ALA A 624 -29.32 30.50 -20.39
C ALA A 624 -30.01 31.81 -19.93
N ILE A 625 -31.19 31.72 -19.30
CA ILE A 625 -31.90 32.89 -18.70
C ILE A 625 -31.05 33.44 -17.54
N ARG A 626 -30.55 32.57 -16.65
CA ARG A 626 -29.68 32.97 -15.52
C ARG A 626 -28.41 33.63 -16.00
N ASP A 627 -27.73 33.03 -16.95
CA ASP A 627 -26.48 33.56 -17.49
C ASP A 627 -26.72 34.93 -18.20
N SER A 628 -27.84 35.07 -18.90
CA SER A 628 -28.24 36.35 -19.48
C SER A 628 -28.45 37.43 -18.42
N ILE A 629 -29.13 37.11 -17.32
CA ILE A 629 -29.33 38.02 -16.19
C ILE A 629 -28.00 38.44 -15.58
N LEU A 630 -27.12 37.48 -15.32
CA LEU A 630 -25.80 37.75 -14.77
C LEU A 630 -24.93 38.61 -15.72
N SER A 631 -24.97 38.30 -17.01
CA SER A 631 -24.25 39.06 -18.04
C SER A 631 -24.75 40.51 -18.15
N ILE A 632 -26.07 40.73 -18.26
CA ILE A 632 -26.66 42.05 -18.35
C ILE A 632 -26.43 42.88 -17.09
N SER A 633 -26.44 42.26 -15.92
CA SER A 633 -26.18 42.92 -14.64
C SER A 633 -24.67 43.15 -14.37
N GLY A 634 -23.77 42.70 -15.21
CA GLY A 634 -22.32 42.78 -15.03
C GLY A 634 -21.79 41.89 -13.91
N ARG A 635 -22.56 40.90 -13.47
CA ARG A 635 -22.20 39.98 -12.37
C ARG A 635 -21.70 38.61 -12.88
N MET A 636 -21.57 38.43 -14.18
CA MET A 636 -21.06 37.18 -14.74
C MET A 636 -19.60 36.99 -14.37
N ASP A 637 -19.27 35.88 -13.73
CA ASP A 637 -17.94 35.41 -13.54
C ASP A 637 -17.60 34.37 -14.61
N ASP A 638 -16.78 34.73 -15.57
CA ASP A 638 -16.43 33.91 -16.73
C ASP A 638 -15.15 33.06 -16.49
N ARG A 639 -14.65 33.03 -15.26
CA ARG A 639 -13.49 32.19 -14.93
C ARG A 639 -13.79 30.72 -15.23
N MET A 640 -12.98 30.19 -16.08
CA MET A 640 -13.06 28.76 -16.46
C MET A 640 -12.23 27.93 -15.50
N TYR A 641 -12.70 26.70 -15.28
CA TYR A 641 -12.06 25.68 -14.44
C TYR A 641 -12.20 25.93 -12.92
N GLY A 642 -12.21 24.86 -12.18
CA GLY A 642 -12.41 24.86 -10.74
C GLY A 642 -13.77 24.23 -10.35
N LYS A 643 -14.12 24.42 -9.09
CA LYS A 643 -15.41 23.93 -8.58
C LYS A 643 -16.56 24.78 -9.13
N SER A 644 -17.69 24.12 -9.44
CA SER A 644 -18.93 24.84 -9.77
C SER A 644 -19.40 25.67 -8.58
N VAL A 645 -19.99 26.82 -8.87
CA VAL A 645 -20.63 27.65 -7.85
C VAL A 645 -21.90 26.96 -7.36
N PRO A 646 -22.07 26.70 -6.06
CA PRO A 646 -23.30 26.13 -5.55
C PRO A 646 -24.44 27.14 -5.66
N VAL A 647 -25.57 26.70 -6.22
CA VAL A 647 -26.75 27.56 -6.31
C VAL A 647 -27.46 27.70 -4.96
N TYR A 648 -28.09 28.84 -4.72
CA TYR A 648 -28.95 29.03 -3.57
C TYR A 648 -30.22 28.16 -3.72
N LEU A 649 -30.50 27.40 -2.68
CA LEU A 649 -31.71 26.56 -2.61
C LEU A 649 -32.63 27.09 -1.50
N THR A 650 -33.88 27.33 -1.82
CA THR A 650 -34.90 27.70 -0.82
C THR A 650 -35.17 26.54 0.13
N SER A 651 -35.67 26.84 1.33
CA SER A 651 -35.91 25.87 2.39
C SER A 651 -36.86 24.73 2.03
N PHE A 652 -37.77 24.95 1.07
CA PHE A 652 -38.68 23.92 0.60
C PHE A 652 -38.10 22.97 -0.44
N MET A 653 -36.93 23.27 -1.01
CA MET A 653 -36.24 22.37 -1.93
C MET A 653 -35.54 21.25 -1.14
N THR A 654 -36.28 20.23 -0.78
CA THR A 654 -35.79 19.05 -0.08
C THR A 654 -35.81 17.84 -1.00
N GLY A 655 -34.94 16.88 -0.79
CA GLY A 655 -34.93 15.63 -1.55
C GLY A 655 -33.60 14.92 -1.51
N ARG A 656 -33.59 13.66 -1.94
CA ARG A 656 -32.33 12.88 -2.11
C ARG A 656 -31.50 13.47 -3.24
N GLY A 657 -30.21 13.55 -3.06
CA GLY A 657 -29.30 14.09 -4.06
C GLY A 657 -29.30 15.62 -4.15
N ARG A 658 -29.94 16.29 -3.23
CA ARG A 658 -29.90 17.75 -3.11
C ARG A 658 -28.46 18.22 -3.01
N PRO A 659 -28.00 19.14 -3.88
CA PRO A 659 -26.69 19.75 -3.74
C PRO A 659 -26.59 20.58 -2.45
N GLY A 660 -25.39 20.85 -1.98
CA GLY A 660 -25.15 21.78 -0.88
C GLY A 660 -25.74 23.17 -1.21
N ASN A 661 -26.26 23.85 -0.19
CA ASN A 661 -26.81 25.18 -0.37
C ASN A 661 -25.69 26.21 -0.59
N GLY A 662 -25.82 27.02 -1.62
CA GLY A 662 -24.93 28.12 -1.90
C GLY A 662 -25.36 29.43 -1.18
N PRO A 663 -24.55 30.48 -1.26
CA PRO A 663 -24.92 31.79 -0.77
C PRO A 663 -26.06 32.38 -1.61
N LEU A 664 -26.87 33.28 -1.01
CA LEU A 664 -28.00 33.90 -1.69
C LEU A 664 -27.57 34.71 -2.93
N ASP A 665 -26.39 35.28 -2.86
CA ASP A 665 -25.83 36.17 -3.89
C ASP A 665 -25.03 35.46 -4.99
N GLY A 666 -24.94 34.16 -4.96
CA GLY A 666 -24.33 33.30 -5.99
C GLY A 666 -22.83 33.22 -6.00
#